data_1b0e7052c9400d8bdf6295569590d737
#
_entry.id   1b0e7052c9400d8bdf6295569590d737
#
_cell.length_a   1.000
_cell.length_b   1.000
_cell.length_c   1.000
_cell.angle_alpha   90.00
_cell.angle_beta   90.00
_cell.angle_gamma   90.00
#
_symmetry.space_group_name_H-M   'P 1'
#
loop_
_entity.id
_entity.type
_entity.pdbx_description
1 polymer ?
#
loop_
_entity_poly.entity_id
_entity_poly.type
_entity_poly.pdbx_seq_one_letter_code
_entity_poly.pdbx_strand_id
1 'polypeptide(L)'
;MKKKSRVARVKKGKFKRGFGKILKCLCSGDQVRAADKMVPTFESLTIEDYGNEIISRAREIAKQPDTGNIEEAELSLRESGSLNYEEARALLGRYEYQKGNVEAALHVFEGIDTSTVAPKIKSTLSRRGGERRRSSFQNIETSSMSIHAVSLLLEAIFLKSKSLQALGRFKEAAQSSKFIVDIVESSLPEGLPENFGAECKLQETLTKAVELLPELWKLADCPVEAILSYRQALLHPWNLDSETTARIQKEFAIFLLYSGGEACPPNLRFQMDGSFVPKNNLEEAILLLMILLRKVSLKRIGWDPSILDHLSFALSISGDTRSLAHQVEELLPGIISRNERYYILALCYYGAGDCLVALDLLKKLFSSGDNLNHTPALLMASKICGEVQNFEQEGVDFARRALEFLDGTCDQLESTANYLLGVSLSLQAKLAVTDSERVSRQSEALLVLETAGKLTRMEDPVILYQLSLGNAEQRKLNDALYYAKNMIKLEGGSNLKGWLLLARVLSAQRRFVDAEAIIDTALEQTGKWDQGELLRTKAKLHTAQGQMRSAIETYTQLLAILQVQKKSIGSEMKLYKSGRRSVRSLELEIWHDLAYMYIRLSQWRDAEICLSKSKSICSYSATRWHATGVLYEAKGQYKEALKAFLVALDTDPTHVPSLISTAEILRQLGDESLAVVRSFLTEALRLDRMNHSAWYNLGLFYKAKGNASSPLEAAECFEAATCLEETAPVEPFR
;
A
#
# COMPACT_ATOMS: atom_id res chain seq x y z
N MET A 1 -48.48 -23.95 -8.06
CA MET A 1 -47.10 -24.19 -8.56
C MET A 1 -46.13 -23.29 -7.81
N LYS A 2 -45.35 -23.85 -6.91
CA LYS A 2 -44.48 -23.13 -5.98
C LYS A 2 -43.10 -22.90 -6.64
N LYS A 3 -42.70 -21.64 -6.85
CA LYS A 3 -41.31 -21.28 -7.21
C LYS A 3 -40.48 -21.16 -5.94
N LYS A 4 -39.48 -22.04 -5.78
CA LYS A 4 -38.44 -21.96 -4.73
C LYS A 4 -37.36 -21.00 -5.19
N SER A 5 -37.16 -19.93 -4.45
CA SER A 5 -35.99 -19.05 -4.56
C SER A 5 -34.78 -19.72 -3.89
N ARG A 6 -33.72 -19.93 -4.66
CA ARG A 6 -32.42 -20.36 -4.14
C ARG A 6 -31.66 -19.13 -3.65
N VAL A 7 -31.48 -19.04 -2.34
CA VAL A 7 -30.56 -18.12 -1.71
C VAL A 7 -29.15 -18.65 -1.92
N ALA A 8 -28.32 -17.89 -2.62
CA ALA A 8 -26.90 -18.19 -2.78
C ALA A 8 -26.15 -17.86 -1.48
N ARG A 9 -25.60 -18.90 -0.84
CA ARG A 9 -24.66 -18.78 0.27
C ARG A 9 -23.34 -18.16 -0.24
N VAL A 10 -23.08 -16.92 0.11
CA VAL A 10 -21.77 -16.30 -0.08
C VAL A 10 -20.78 -16.92 0.92
N LYS A 11 -19.76 -17.58 0.38
CA LYS A 11 -18.68 -18.17 1.17
C LYS A 11 -17.84 -17.05 1.82
N LYS A 12 -17.88 -16.94 3.13
CA LYS A 12 -16.87 -16.23 3.95
C LYS A 12 -15.52 -16.95 3.77
N GLY A 13 -14.62 -16.36 3.04
CA GLY A 13 -13.28 -16.92 2.91
C GLY A 13 -12.32 -16.00 2.19
N LYS A 14 -11.26 -15.61 2.89
CA LYS A 14 -9.99 -15.08 2.37
C LYS A 14 -9.79 -13.56 2.33
N PHE A 15 -9.99 -12.88 3.47
CA PHE A 15 -9.43 -11.53 3.63
C PHE A 15 -8.12 -11.48 4.46
N LYS A 16 -7.63 -12.63 4.96
CA LYS A 16 -6.41 -12.68 5.82
C LYS A 16 -5.06 -12.77 5.08
N ARG A 17 -5.02 -12.81 3.74
CA ARG A 17 -3.75 -13.01 2.98
C ARG A 17 -3.21 -11.78 2.25
N GLY A 18 -3.88 -10.64 2.29
CA GLY A 18 -3.45 -9.40 1.60
C GLY A 18 -2.45 -8.55 2.38
N PHE A 19 -2.52 -8.57 3.69
CA PHE A 19 -1.77 -7.68 4.58
C PHE A 19 -0.26 -7.96 4.68
N GLY A 20 0.16 -9.21 4.52
CA GLY A 20 1.58 -9.58 4.54
C GLY A 20 2.38 -9.18 3.29
N LYS A 21 1.71 -8.81 2.18
CA LYS A 21 2.40 -8.57 0.91
C LYS A 21 2.90 -7.14 0.70
N ILE A 22 2.29 -6.16 1.33
CA ILE A 22 2.69 -4.74 1.16
C ILE A 22 3.94 -4.42 1.99
N LEU A 23 4.06 -4.99 3.19
CA LEU A 23 5.32 -4.93 3.95
C LEU A 23 6.43 -5.80 3.32
N LYS A 24 6.09 -6.88 2.61
CA LYS A 24 7.04 -7.72 1.88
C LYS A 24 7.62 -7.04 0.62
N CYS A 25 6.95 -6.05 0.04
CA CYS A 25 7.49 -5.29 -1.09
C CYS A 25 8.55 -4.24 -0.70
N LEU A 26 8.55 -3.81 0.57
CA LEU A 26 9.57 -2.88 1.09
C LEU A 26 10.75 -3.62 1.74
N CYS A 27 10.55 -4.84 2.22
CA CYS A 27 11.57 -5.73 2.71
C CYS A 27 11.38 -7.09 2.05
N SER A 28 12.06 -7.35 0.94
CA SER A 28 12.08 -8.65 0.30
C SER A 28 12.84 -9.63 1.19
N GLY A 29 12.17 -10.36 2.00
CA GLY A 29 12.77 -11.36 2.87
C GLY A 29 11.75 -11.85 3.87
N ASP A 30 11.43 -13.11 3.80
CA ASP A 30 10.54 -13.76 4.75
C ASP A 30 11.05 -13.61 6.18
N GLN A 31 10.08 -13.51 7.07
CA GLN A 31 10.20 -13.53 8.53
C GLN A 31 10.45 -12.21 9.24
N VAL A 32 9.41 -11.39 9.28
CA VAL A 32 9.15 -10.54 10.45
C VAL A 32 8.70 -11.46 11.63
N ARG A 33 9.57 -12.34 12.11
CA ARG A 33 9.40 -13.02 13.41
C ARG A 33 10.23 -12.39 14.52
N ALA A 34 11.14 -11.48 14.20
CA ALA A 34 11.94 -10.75 15.19
C ALA A 34 11.43 -9.35 15.51
N ALA A 35 10.48 -8.78 14.73
CA ALA A 35 9.83 -7.50 15.04
C ALA A 35 8.60 -7.63 15.93
N ASP A 36 8.19 -8.85 16.31
CA ASP A 36 7.07 -9.13 17.22
C ASP A 36 7.29 -8.67 18.68
N LYS A 37 8.41 -8.01 18.97
CA LYS A 37 8.63 -7.45 20.31
C LYS A 37 8.37 -5.95 20.44
N MET A 38 7.95 -5.26 19.38
CA MET A 38 7.64 -3.82 19.43
C MET A 38 6.25 -3.43 18.93
N VAL A 39 5.44 -4.36 18.49
CA VAL A 39 4.00 -4.15 18.38
C VAL A 39 3.41 -4.79 19.63
N PRO A 40 2.70 -4.09 20.51
CA PRO A 40 1.94 -4.75 21.55
C PRO A 40 0.92 -5.63 20.83
N THR A 41 1.25 -6.90 20.69
CA THR A 41 0.29 -7.93 20.40
C THR A 41 -0.82 -7.79 21.43
N PHE A 42 -2.02 -7.62 20.92
CA PHE A 42 -3.25 -7.80 21.69
C PHE A 42 -3.37 -9.32 21.97
N GLU A 43 -2.38 -9.87 22.65
CA GLU A 43 -2.45 -11.18 23.28
C GLU A 43 -2.79 -10.94 24.73
N SER A 44 -4.03 -11.23 25.00
CA SER A 44 -4.54 -11.66 26.31
C SER A 44 -3.81 -11.05 27.53
N LEU A 45 -4.02 -9.78 27.77
CA LEU A 45 -4.18 -9.38 29.17
C LEU A 45 -5.45 -10.09 29.63
N THR A 46 -5.26 -11.16 30.37
CA THR A 46 -6.36 -11.87 30.97
C THR A 46 -7.18 -10.88 31.80
N ILE A 47 -8.50 -11.10 31.84
CA ILE A 47 -9.45 -10.29 32.60
C ILE A 47 -8.99 -10.08 34.07
N GLU A 48 -8.08 -10.90 34.56
CA GLU A 48 -7.48 -10.82 35.91
C GLU A 48 -6.47 -9.66 36.06
N ASP A 49 -5.71 -9.28 35.03
CA ASP A 49 -4.73 -8.18 35.15
C ASP A 49 -5.41 -6.80 35.16
N TYR A 50 -6.50 -6.61 34.38
CA TYR A 50 -7.28 -5.39 34.43
C TYR A 50 -8.04 -5.21 35.74
N GLY A 51 -8.53 -6.31 36.32
CA GLY A 51 -9.19 -6.30 37.62
C GLY A 51 -8.25 -5.86 38.73
N ASN A 52 -7.01 -6.32 38.70
CA ASN A 52 -6.02 -6.04 39.77
C ASN A 52 -5.47 -4.61 39.70
N GLU A 53 -5.35 -4.01 38.53
CA GLU A 53 -4.89 -2.61 38.38
C GLU A 53 -5.97 -1.60 38.79
N ILE A 54 -7.24 -1.90 38.48
CA ILE A 54 -8.39 -1.12 38.97
C ILE A 54 -8.60 -1.23 40.47
N ILE A 55 -8.43 -2.43 41.02
CA ILE A 55 -8.54 -2.67 42.46
C ILE A 55 -7.36 -2.03 43.23
N SER A 56 -6.15 -2.02 42.66
CA SER A 56 -5.01 -1.34 43.29
C SER A 56 -5.16 0.18 43.24
N ARG A 57 -5.63 0.76 42.13
CA ARG A 57 -5.96 2.21 42.04
C ARG A 57 -7.14 2.59 42.93
N ALA A 58 -8.17 1.76 43.06
CA ALA A 58 -9.28 1.98 43.98
C ALA A 58 -8.81 1.94 45.45
N ARG A 59 -7.80 1.09 45.79
CA ARG A 59 -7.19 1.03 47.12
C ARG A 59 -6.25 2.21 47.43
N GLU A 60 -5.60 2.81 46.44
CA GLU A 60 -4.79 4.03 46.62
C GLU A 60 -5.66 5.27 46.82
N ILE A 61 -6.83 5.36 46.14
CA ILE A 61 -7.80 6.43 46.31
C ILE A 61 -8.49 6.32 47.72
N ALA A 62 -8.64 5.10 48.23
CA ALA A 62 -9.25 4.88 49.57
C ALA A 62 -8.37 5.30 50.78
N LYS A 63 -7.13 5.75 50.53
CA LYS A 63 -6.22 6.18 51.63
C LYS A 63 -6.27 7.64 51.99
N GLN A 64 -7.00 8.47 51.24
CA GLN A 64 -7.26 9.87 51.64
C GLN A 64 -8.65 9.99 52.22
N PRO A 65 -8.83 10.46 53.46
CA PRO A 65 -10.16 10.75 53.97
C PRO A 65 -10.76 11.91 53.16
N ASP A 66 -11.77 11.59 52.36
CA ASP A 66 -12.42 12.54 51.48
C ASP A 66 -13.39 13.41 52.31
N THR A 67 -12.89 14.57 52.74
CA THR A 67 -13.69 15.58 53.44
C THR A 67 -14.74 16.20 52.52
N GLY A 68 -14.63 16.04 51.17
CA GLY A 68 -15.55 16.59 50.20
C GLY A 68 -16.98 16.05 50.31
N ASN A 69 -17.20 14.85 50.85
CA ASN A 69 -18.55 14.28 51.04
C ASN A 69 -19.38 15.01 52.07
N ILE A 70 -18.75 15.52 53.13
CA ILE A 70 -19.42 16.24 54.21
C ILE A 70 -19.72 17.66 53.73
N GLU A 71 -18.77 18.31 53.05
CA GLU A 71 -18.92 19.64 52.48
C GLU A 71 -20.02 19.71 51.40
N GLU A 72 -20.08 18.72 50.49
CA GLU A 72 -21.16 18.62 49.48
C GLU A 72 -22.53 18.33 50.11
N ALA A 73 -22.60 17.51 51.11
CA ALA A 73 -23.84 17.28 51.84
C ALA A 73 -24.31 18.54 52.61
N GLU A 74 -23.37 19.29 53.21
CA GLU A 74 -23.67 20.61 53.83
C GLU A 74 -24.14 21.64 52.84
N LEU A 75 -23.49 21.72 51.65
CA LEU A 75 -23.87 22.64 50.56
C LEU A 75 -25.29 22.31 50.05
N SER A 76 -25.57 21.00 49.82
CA SER A 76 -26.90 20.56 49.37
C SER A 76 -27.98 20.82 50.40
N LEU A 77 -27.69 20.63 51.69
CA LEU A 77 -28.58 21.00 52.79
C LEU A 77 -28.83 22.48 52.93
N ARG A 78 -27.81 23.32 52.73
CA ARG A 78 -27.93 24.80 52.74
C ARG A 78 -28.80 25.33 51.62
N GLU A 79 -28.71 24.73 50.43
CA GLU A 79 -29.47 25.16 49.27
C GLU A 79 -30.91 24.65 49.25
N SER A 80 -31.16 23.38 49.63
CA SER A 80 -32.46 22.73 49.51
C SER A 80 -33.22 22.57 50.82
N GLY A 81 -32.57 22.79 51.97
CA GLY A 81 -33.15 22.63 53.32
C GLY A 81 -33.44 21.18 53.69
N SER A 82 -33.33 20.19 52.78
CA SER A 82 -33.51 18.76 53.04
C SER A 82 -32.82 17.92 51.98
N LEU A 83 -32.21 16.78 52.36
CA LEU A 83 -31.70 15.78 51.45
C LEU A 83 -32.85 14.94 50.87
N ASN A 84 -32.94 14.88 49.54
CA ASN A 84 -33.81 13.94 48.87
C ASN A 84 -33.38 12.49 49.10
N TYR A 85 -34.31 11.54 49.06
CA TYR A 85 -34.02 10.12 49.19
C TYR A 85 -32.97 9.60 48.18
N GLU A 86 -32.98 10.11 46.96
CA GLU A 86 -32.04 9.75 45.92
C GLU A 86 -30.62 10.34 46.13
N GLU A 87 -30.53 11.53 46.72
CA GLU A 87 -29.27 12.17 47.13
C GLU A 87 -28.62 11.38 48.27
N ALA A 88 -29.43 10.95 49.25
CA ALA A 88 -28.95 10.09 50.35
C ALA A 88 -28.40 8.76 49.84
N ARG A 89 -29.04 8.13 48.86
CA ARG A 89 -28.52 6.92 48.20
C ARG A 89 -27.25 7.21 47.45
N ALA A 90 -27.13 8.30 46.73
CA ALA A 90 -25.92 8.70 46.00
C ALA A 90 -24.73 8.84 46.97
N LEU A 91 -24.91 9.50 48.11
CA LEU A 91 -23.88 9.63 49.16
C LEU A 91 -23.45 8.26 49.77
N LEU A 92 -24.45 7.44 50.09
CA LEU A 92 -24.18 6.11 50.63
C LEU A 92 -23.43 5.22 49.62
N GLY A 93 -23.88 5.19 48.37
CA GLY A 93 -23.20 4.43 47.31
C GLY A 93 -21.78 4.89 47.08
N ARG A 94 -21.53 6.22 47.08
CA ARG A 94 -20.18 6.80 46.97
C ARG A 94 -19.30 6.36 48.15
N TYR A 95 -19.81 6.36 49.37
CA TYR A 95 -19.10 5.91 50.54
C TYR A 95 -18.71 4.42 50.47
N GLU A 96 -19.65 3.54 50.05
CA GLU A 96 -19.36 2.13 49.89
C GLU A 96 -18.34 1.88 48.75
N TYR A 97 -18.43 2.65 47.67
CA TYR A 97 -17.46 2.60 46.57
C TYR A 97 -16.05 2.99 47.04
N GLN A 98 -15.91 4.05 47.85
CA GLN A 98 -14.63 4.51 48.41
C GLN A 98 -14.02 3.49 49.39
N LYS A 99 -14.84 2.69 50.07
CA LYS A 99 -14.39 1.56 50.91
C LYS A 99 -13.89 0.38 50.08
N GLY A 100 -14.13 0.35 48.77
CA GLY A 100 -13.82 -0.77 47.90
C GLY A 100 -14.92 -1.83 47.83
N ASN A 101 -16.09 -1.62 48.43
CA ASN A 101 -17.24 -2.51 48.37
C ASN A 101 -18.05 -2.31 47.09
N VAL A 102 -17.51 -2.75 45.95
CA VAL A 102 -18.08 -2.46 44.62
C VAL A 102 -19.49 -3.03 44.46
N GLU A 103 -19.75 -4.24 44.95
CA GLU A 103 -21.08 -4.88 44.87
C GLU A 103 -22.12 -4.18 45.74
N ALA A 104 -21.75 -3.79 46.96
CA ALA A 104 -22.63 -3.05 47.85
C ALA A 104 -22.95 -1.66 47.31
N ALA A 105 -21.94 -0.96 46.76
CA ALA A 105 -22.12 0.32 46.07
C ALA A 105 -23.07 0.19 44.89
N LEU A 106 -22.92 -0.85 44.08
CA LEU A 106 -23.78 -1.10 42.91
C LEU A 106 -25.23 -1.31 43.34
N HIS A 107 -25.47 -2.11 44.36
CA HIS A 107 -26.81 -2.36 44.89
C HIS A 107 -27.49 -1.06 45.35
N VAL A 108 -26.74 -0.15 46.00
CA VAL A 108 -27.25 1.14 46.42
C VAL A 108 -27.55 2.01 45.23
N PHE A 109 -26.67 2.04 44.22
CA PHE A 109 -26.85 2.84 42.96
C PHE A 109 -27.98 2.32 42.09
N GLU A 110 -28.24 1.00 42.07
CA GLU A 110 -29.38 0.42 41.35
C GLU A 110 -30.72 0.88 41.92
N GLY A 111 -30.78 1.22 43.22
CA GLY A 111 -31.94 1.80 43.87
C GLY A 111 -32.28 3.23 43.51
N ILE A 112 -31.41 3.96 42.79
CA ILE A 112 -31.68 5.33 42.29
C ILE A 112 -32.62 5.26 41.11
N ASP A 113 -33.79 5.89 41.22
CA ASP A 113 -34.77 5.98 40.13
C ASP A 113 -34.35 7.05 39.10
N THR A 114 -33.67 6.63 38.07
CA THR A 114 -33.20 7.49 37.00
C THR A 114 -34.34 8.12 36.20
N SER A 115 -35.55 7.49 36.17
CA SER A 115 -36.70 8.00 35.43
C SER A 115 -37.32 9.25 36.06
N THR A 116 -37.35 9.31 37.39
CA THR A 116 -37.86 10.44 38.16
C THR A 116 -36.83 11.57 38.27
N VAL A 117 -35.54 11.23 38.28
CA VAL A 117 -34.43 12.19 38.43
C VAL A 117 -34.10 12.89 37.13
N ALA A 118 -34.15 12.21 35.97
CA ALA A 118 -33.79 12.75 34.66
C ALA A 118 -34.48 14.06 34.28
N PRO A 119 -35.81 14.21 34.41
CA PRO A 119 -36.50 15.47 34.07
C PRO A 119 -36.11 16.63 34.98
N LYS A 120 -35.83 16.35 36.27
CA LYS A 120 -35.37 17.37 37.24
C LYS A 120 -33.98 17.86 36.90
N ILE A 121 -33.05 16.93 36.58
CA ILE A 121 -31.71 17.27 36.13
C ILE A 121 -31.79 18.13 34.85
N LYS A 122 -32.53 17.69 33.82
CA LYS A 122 -32.70 18.43 32.56
C LYS A 122 -33.23 19.85 32.80
N SER A 123 -34.25 20.02 33.64
CA SER A 123 -34.83 21.35 33.92
C SER A 123 -33.81 22.28 34.60
N THR A 124 -33.01 21.75 35.52
CA THR A 124 -31.97 22.50 36.25
C THR A 124 -30.84 22.94 35.33
N LEU A 125 -30.34 22.02 34.48
CA LEU A 125 -29.28 22.30 33.52
C LEU A 125 -29.71 23.31 32.46
N SER A 126 -30.91 23.15 31.88
CA SER A 126 -31.46 24.05 30.86
C SER A 126 -31.70 25.49 31.37
N ARG A 127 -32.07 25.64 32.64
CA ARG A 127 -32.22 26.98 33.24
C ARG A 127 -30.92 27.75 33.36
N ARG A 128 -29.82 27.08 33.62
CA ARG A 128 -28.47 27.69 33.74
C ARG A 128 -27.77 27.94 32.40
N GLY A 129 -28.06 27.14 31.37
CA GLY A 129 -27.49 27.29 30.02
C GLY A 129 -28.17 28.37 29.17
N GLY A 130 -29.36 28.87 29.55
CA GLY A 130 -30.13 29.87 28.78
C GLY A 130 -30.00 31.27 29.34
N GLU A 131 -29.35 32.20 28.61
CA GLU A 131 -29.60 33.61 28.75
C GLU A 131 -31.07 33.88 28.55
N ARG A 132 -31.70 34.52 29.54
CA ARG A 132 -33.03 35.16 29.58
C ARG A 132 -33.77 35.23 28.25
N ARG A 133 -34.36 34.17 27.74
CA ARG A 133 -35.52 34.27 26.86
C ARG A 133 -36.77 34.31 27.75
N ARG A 134 -37.33 35.51 27.91
CA ARG A 134 -38.67 35.74 28.46
C ARG A 134 -39.68 34.99 27.58
N SER A 135 -40.06 33.81 27.96
CA SER A 135 -41.33 33.21 27.55
C SER A 135 -42.16 32.94 28.81
N SER A 136 -43.08 33.88 29.09
CA SER A 136 -44.24 33.67 29.91
C SER A 136 -45.03 32.54 29.23
N PHE A 137 -45.07 31.36 29.85
CA PHE A 137 -46.27 30.49 29.86
C PHE A 137 -46.02 29.25 30.76
N GLN A 138 -46.93 29.14 31.73
CA GLN A 138 -47.28 27.98 32.53
C GLN A 138 -46.32 27.51 33.63
N ASN A 139 -46.73 27.88 34.85
CA ASN A 139 -46.38 27.28 36.14
C ASN A 139 -46.70 25.79 36.16
N ILE A 140 -45.69 24.97 35.93
CA ILE A 140 -45.60 23.65 36.57
C ILE A 140 -44.49 23.78 37.59
N GLU A 141 -44.82 23.76 38.87
CA GLU A 141 -43.90 23.69 40.00
C GLU A 141 -43.21 22.32 39.98
N THR A 142 -42.27 22.14 39.06
CA THR A 142 -41.25 21.09 39.20
C THR A 142 -40.23 21.63 40.18
N SER A 143 -40.19 21.06 41.39
CA SER A 143 -39.16 21.32 42.41
C SER A 143 -37.79 21.35 41.73
N SER A 144 -37.17 22.54 41.63
CA SER A 144 -35.86 22.66 41.02
C SER A 144 -34.82 22.09 41.98
N MET A 145 -34.01 21.16 41.46
CA MET A 145 -32.92 20.54 42.20
C MET A 145 -31.72 21.49 42.27
N SER A 146 -30.92 21.45 43.35
CA SER A 146 -29.67 22.24 43.41
C SER A 146 -28.63 21.72 42.42
N ILE A 147 -27.69 22.57 42.00
CA ILE A 147 -26.61 22.14 41.09
C ILE A 147 -25.67 21.14 41.75
N HIS A 148 -25.48 21.24 43.06
CA HIS A 148 -24.72 20.28 43.84
C HIS A 148 -25.40 18.90 43.88
N ALA A 149 -26.72 18.86 44.01
CA ALA A 149 -27.48 17.63 43.93
C ALA A 149 -27.41 16.99 42.53
N VAL A 150 -27.46 17.80 41.47
CA VAL A 150 -27.24 17.32 40.09
C VAL A 150 -25.86 16.75 39.92
N SER A 151 -24.83 17.45 40.41
CA SER A 151 -23.42 16.96 40.36
C SER A 151 -23.26 15.63 41.09
N LEU A 152 -23.81 15.51 42.31
CA LEU A 152 -23.77 14.29 43.12
C LEU A 152 -24.49 13.12 42.45
N LEU A 153 -25.66 13.33 41.85
CA LEU A 153 -26.39 12.28 41.16
C LEU A 153 -25.72 11.83 39.88
N LEU A 154 -25.16 12.73 39.10
CA LEU A 154 -24.39 12.37 37.90
C LEU A 154 -23.11 11.63 38.29
N GLU A 155 -22.43 12.03 39.36
CA GLU A 155 -21.29 11.29 39.92
C GLU A 155 -21.71 9.89 40.39
N ALA A 156 -22.84 9.72 41.05
CA ALA A 156 -23.33 8.41 41.44
C ALA A 156 -23.62 7.49 40.27
N ILE A 157 -24.21 8.02 39.18
CA ILE A 157 -24.44 7.25 37.95
C ILE A 157 -23.11 6.90 37.28
N PHE A 158 -22.12 7.80 37.32
CA PHE A 158 -20.77 7.53 36.82
C PHE A 158 -20.08 6.43 37.64
N LEU A 159 -20.17 6.48 38.99
CA LEU A 159 -19.64 5.43 39.87
C LEU A 159 -20.38 4.10 39.70
N LYS A 160 -21.69 4.11 39.40
CA LYS A 160 -22.45 2.93 38.97
C LYS A 160 -21.84 2.30 37.73
N SER A 161 -21.54 3.12 36.71
CA SER A 161 -20.90 2.67 35.49
C SER A 161 -19.52 2.05 35.78
N LYS A 162 -18.70 2.66 36.64
CA LYS A 162 -17.41 2.12 37.09
C LYS A 162 -17.54 0.80 37.86
N SER A 163 -18.55 0.70 38.71
CA SER A 163 -18.82 -0.56 39.48
C SER A 163 -19.22 -1.69 38.52
N LEU A 164 -20.07 -1.41 37.55
CA LEU A 164 -20.45 -2.36 36.49
C LEU A 164 -19.26 -2.77 35.62
N GLN A 165 -18.36 -1.83 35.31
CA GLN A 165 -17.11 -2.11 34.59
C GLN A 165 -16.23 -3.08 35.38
N ALA A 166 -16.05 -2.85 36.69
CA ALA A 166 -15.25 -3.72 37.58
C ALA A 166 -15.82 -5.14 37.69
N LEU A 167 -17.13 -5.28 37.55
CA LEU A 167 -17.82 -6.59 37.56
C LEU A 167 -17.93 -7.24 36.17
N GLY A 168 -17.35 -6.66 35.13
CA GLY A 168 -17.37 -7.20 33.77
C GLY A 168 -18.70 -7.00 33.02
N ARG A 169 -19.67 -6.26 33.59
CA ARG A 169 -20.98 -5.94 32.95
C ARG A 169 -20.88 -4.72 32.04
N PHE A 170 -20.01 -4.82 30.99
CA PHE A 170 -19.62 -3.67 30.16
C PHE A 170 -20.77 -2.99 29.42
N LYS A 171 -21.74 -3.76 28.92
CA LYS A 171 -22.88 -3.20 28.17
C LYS A 171 -23.78 -2.32 29.06
N GLU A 172 -24.02 -2.76 30.28
CA GLU A 172 -24.81 -2.00 31.25
C GLU A 172 -24.05 -0.80 31.79
N ALA A 173 -22.72 -0.95 31.97
CA ALA A 173 -21.83 0.15 32.29
C ALA A 173 -21.89 1.25 31.21
N ALA A 174 -21.80 0.86 29.95
CA ALA A 174 -21.89 1.77 28.82
C ALA A 174 -23.27 2.48 28.76
N GLN A 175 -24.35 1.77 28.99
CA GLN A 175 -25.70 2.38 29.05
C GLN A 175 -25.81 3.41 30.18
N SER A 176 -25.23 3.13 31.36
CA SER A 176 -25.23 4.08 32.47
C SER A 176 -24.39 5.34 32.17
N SER A 177 -23.24 5.19 31.55
CA SER A 177 -22.41 6.33 31.11
C SER A 177 -23.07 7.12 29.99
N LYS A 178 -23.70 6.43 29.00
CA LYS A 178 -24.45 7.05 27.91
C LYS A 178 -25.60 7.91 28.44
N PHE A 179 -26.29 7.46 29.48
CA PHE A 179 -27.37 8.24 30.12
C PHE A 179 -26.90 9.61 30.62
N ILE A 180 -25.68 9.70 31.19
CA ILE A 180 -25.09 10.98 31.62
C ILE A 180 -24.90 11.92 30.43
N VAL A 181 -24.23 11.38 29.36
CA VAL A 181 -23.91 12.17 28.16
C VAL A 181 -25.16 12.64 27.46
N ASP A 182 -26.17 11.77 27.27
CA ASP A 182 -27.44 12.10 26.60
C ASP A 182 -28.29 13.12 27.37
N ILE A 183 -28.30 13.08 28.71
CA ILE A 183 -28.96 14.05 29.53
C ILE A 183 -28.36 15.45 29.36
N VAL A 184 -27.02 15.52 29.42
CA VAL A 184 -26.34 16.83 29.33
C VAL A 184 -26.46 17.40 27.93
N GLU A 185 -26.24 16.59 26.87
CA GLU A 185 -26.39 17.02 25.49
C GLU A 185 -27.82 17.51 25.19
N SER A 186 -28.83 16.78 25.64
CA SER A 186 -30.24 17.20 25.45
C SER A 186 -30.63 18.45 26.23
N SER A 187 -29.92 18.74 27.32
CA SER A 187 -30.17 19.93 28.16
C SER A 187 -29.44 21.19 27.70
N LEU A 188 -28.28 20.99 27.08
CA LEU A 188 -27.35 22.03 26.64
C LEU A 188 -26.88 21.77 25.17
N PRO A 189 -27.79 21.95 24.21
CA PRO A 189 -27.48 21.63 22.81
C PRO A 189 -26.39 22.53 22.19
N GLU A 190 -26.22 23.75 22.72
CA GLU A 190 -25.17 24.68 22.27
C GLU A 190 -23.82 24.46 22.98
N GLY A 191 -23.74 23.47 23.88
CA GLY A 191 -22.53 23.11 24.65
C GLY A 191 -22.53 23.68 26.06
N LEU A 192 -21.48 23.36 26.81
CA LEU A 192 -21.28 23.78 28.18
C LEU A 192 -20.73 25.22 28.21
N PRO A 193 -21.35 26.17 28.98
CA PRO A 193 -20.77 27.49 29.18
C PRO A 193 -19.40 27.43 29.84
N GLU A 194 -18.49 28.38 29.52
CA GLU A 194 -17.10 28.37 30.01
C GLU A 194 -16.94 28.27 31.53
N ASN A 195 -17.87 28.88 32.28
CA ASN A 195 -17.88 28.88 33.75
C ASN A 195 -18.88 27.86 34.34
N PHE A 196 -19.34 26.90 33.56
CA PHE A 196 -20.34 25.93 34.00
C PHE A 196 -19.72 24.93 34.97
N GLY A 197 -20.18 24.90 36.20
CA GLY A 197 -19.74 23.93 37.18
C GLY A 197 -18.44 24.29 37.91
N ALA A 198 -17.95 25.53 37.82
CA ALA A 198 -16.75 25.96 38.57
C ALA A 198 -16.87 25.75 40.10
N GLU A 199 -18.12 25.74 40.60
CA GLU A 199 -18.44 25.59 42.04
C GLU A 199 -18.63 24.10 42.45
N CYS A 200 -18.55 23.14 41.49
CA CYS A 200 -18.80 21.71 41.77
C CYS A 200 -17.99 20.81 40.84
N LYS A 201 -17.82 19.52 41.22
CA LYS A 201 -17.09 18.51 40.44
C LYS A 201 -17.77 18.05 39.14
N LEU A 202 -18.80 18.78 38.69
CA LEU A 202 -19.64 18.37 37.55
C LEU A 202 -18.82 18.24 36.26
N GLN A 203 -17.97 19.24 35.95
CA GLN A 203 -17.14 19.24 34.75
C GLN A 203 -16.18 18.04 34.72
N GLU A 204 -15.55 17.73 35.86
CA GLU A 204 -14.63 16.60 35.99
C GLU A 204 -15.36 15.25 35.75
N THR A 205 -16.55 15.10 36.35
CA THR A 205 -17.39 13.90 36.16
C THR A 205 -17.80 13.72 34.71
N LEU A 206 -18.21 14.82 34.06
CA LEU A 206 -18.59 14.80 32.63
C LEU A 206 -17.42 14.44 31.73
N THR A 207 -16.26 15.05 31.97
CA THR A 207 -15.03 14.72 31.21
C THR A 207 -14.70 13.24 31.31
N LYS A 208 -14.72 12.68 32.53
CA LYS A 208 -14.47 11.26 32.78
C LYS A 208 -15.56 10.35 32.14
N ALA A 209 -16.80 10.76 32.14
CA ALA A 209 -17.89 10.00 31.52
C ALA A 209 -17.77 9.97 29.99
N VAL A 210 -17.42 11.11 29.38
CA VAL A 210 -17.19 11.23 27.92
C VAL A 210 -16.00 10.40 27.45
N GLU A 211 -14.91 10.35 28.23
CA GLU A 211 -13.76 9.51 27.94
C GLU A 211 -14.06 8.00 28.11
N LEU A 212 -14.77 7.64 29.18
CA LEU A 212 -15.04 6.25 29.52
C LEU A 212 -16.04 5.58 28.56
N LEU A 213 -17.03 6.32 28.08
CA LEU A 213 -18.14 5.76 27.30
C LEU A 213 -17.69 4.98 26.04
N PRO A 214 -16.79 5.49 25.18
CA PRO A 214 -16.31 4.72 24.02
C PRO A 214 -15.54 3.46 24.41
N GLU A 215 -14.76 3.51 25.49
CA GLU A 215 -14.02 2.35 26.00
C GLU A 215 -14.94 1.22 26.45
N LEU A 216 -16.01 1.58 27.14
CA LEU A 216 -17.02 0.61 27.60
C LEU A 216 -17.72 -0.08 26.42
N TRP A 217 -18.04 0.66 25.35
CA TRP A 217 -18.61 0.08 24.14
C TRP A 217 -17.61 -0.82 23.40
N LYS A 218 -16.32 -0.49 23.42
CA LYS A 218 -15.25 -1.36 22.90
C LYS A 218 -15.21 -2.67 23.66
N LEU A 219 -15.21 -2.62 25.00
CA LEU A 219 -15.20 -3.81 25.85
C LEU A 219 -16.48 -4.63 25.74
N ALA A 220 -17.61 -4.00 25.42
CA ALA A 220 -18.90 -4.66 25.18
C ALA A 220 -19.02 -5.28 23.79
N ASP A 221 -17.96 -5.23 22.95
CA ASP A 221 -17.93 -5.70 21.55
C ASP A 221 -19.07 -5.09 20.69
N CYS A 222 -19.33 -3.80 20.90
CA CYS A 222 -20.33 -3.01 20.16
C CYS A 222 -19.64 -1.90 19.36
N PRO A 223 -19.01 -2.21 18.20
CA PRO A 223 -18.18 -1.27 17.46
C PRO A 223 -18.95 -0.06 16.89
N VAL A 224 -20.20 -0.23 16.50
CA VAL A 224 -21.03 0.86 15.97
C VAL A 224 -21.31 1.90 17.06
N GLU A 225 -21.71 1.44 18.27
CA GLU A 225 -21.96 2.32 19.40
C GLU A 225 -20.68 3.02 19.89
N ALA A 226 -19.55 2.33 19.83
CA ALA A 226 -18.24 2.91 20.14
C ALA A 226 -17.91 4.07 19.17
N ILE A 227 -18.07 3.88 17.86
CA ILE A 227 -17.84 4.93 16.85
C ILE A 227 -18.77 6.13 17.09
N LEU A 228 -20.05 5.89 17.35
CA LEU A 228 -21.01 6.95 17.61
C LEU A 228 -20.64 7.74 18.87
N SER A 229 -20.21 7.07 19.93
CA SER A 229 -19.80 7.73 21.18
C SER A 229 -18.51 8.54 21.04
N TYR A 230 -17.54 8.06 20.25
CA TYR A 230 -16.33 8.84 19.91
C TYR A 230 -16.70 10.12 19.13
N ARG A 231 -17.56 10.01 18.14
CA ARG A 231 -18.04 11.16 17.38
C ARG A 231 -18.80 12.15 18.27
N GLN A 232 -19.66 11.66 19.16
CA GLN A 232 -20.37 12.48 20.13
C GLN A 232 -19.39 13.22 21.05
N ALA A 233 -18.35 12.55 21.52
CA ALA A 233 -17.31 13.14 22.37
C ALA A 233 -16.51 14.25 21.67
N LEU A 234 -16.31 14.18 20.35
CA LEU A 234 -15.50 15.14 19.59
C LEU A 234 -16.31 16.29 18.98
N LEU A 235 -17.60 16.08 18.71
CA LEU A 235 -18.44 17.05 17.98
C LEU A 235 -19.24 17.95 18.89
N HIS A 236 -19.64 17.49 20.09
CA HIS A 236 -20.31 18.34 21.06
C HIS A 236 -19.28 19.14 21.88
N PRO A 237 -19.48 20.43 22.17
CA PRO A 237 -18.53 21.25 22.93
C PRO A 237 -18.64 20.97 24.45
N TRP A 238 -17.84 19.98 24.88
CA TRP A 238 -17.75 19.53 26.28
C TRP A 238 -16.79 20.35 27.15
N ASN A 239 -16.15 21.39 26.61
CA ASN A 239 -15.06 22.13 27.25
C ASN A 239 -13.91 21.25 27.73
N LEU A 240 -13.54 20.23 26.90
CA LEU A 240 -12.43 19.37 27.17
C LEU A 240 -11.10 20.12 26.94
N ASP A 241 -10.11 19.83 27.74
CA ASP A 241 -8.75 20.33 27.54
C ASP A 241 -8.14 19.75 26.23
N SER A 242 -7.12 20.44 25.72
CA SER A 242 -6.49 20.08 24.44
C SER A 242 -5.84 18.69 24.48
N GLU A 243 -5.32 18.29 25.63
CA GLU A 243 -4.64 16.99 25.80
C GLU A 243 -5.64 15.84 25.85
N THR A 244 -6.72 15.97 26.61
CA THR A 244 -7.84 15.02 26.63
C THR A 244 -8.48 14.84 25.26
N THR A 245 -8.76 15.96 24.58
CA THR A 245 -9.28 15.92 23.20
C THR A 245 -8.32 15.18 22.25
N ALA A 246 -7.03 15.40 22.38
CA ALA A 246 -6.03 14.72 21.55
C ALA A 246 -5.98 13.21 21.84
N ARG A 247 -6.10 12.83 23.12
CA ARG A 247 -6.15 11.41 23.52
C ARG A 247 -7.37 10.71 22.92
N ILE A 248 -8.56 11.33 23.03
CA ILE A 248 -9.80 10.80 22.42
C ILE A 248 -9.65 10.68 20.90
N GLN A 249 -9.10 11.70 20.22
CA GLN A 249 -8.87 11.66 18.78
C GLN A 249 -7.92 10.53 18.38
N LYS A 250 -6.85 10.32 19.14
CA LYS A 250 -5.89 9.24 18.90
C LYS A 250 -6.52 7.86 19.07
N GLU A 251 -7.20 7.62 20.21
CA GLU A 251 -7.87 6.36 20.48
C GLU A 251 -8.96 6.05 19.45
N PHE A 252 -9.69 7.07 19.01
CA PHE A 252 -10.69 6.91 17.96
C PHE A 252 -10.06 6.53 16.63
N ALA A 253 -8.97 7.19 16.22
CA ALA A 253 -8.25 6.85 14.99
C ALA A 253 -7.71 5.42 15.03
N ILE A 254 -7.12 4.99 16.14
CA ILE A 254 -6.65 3.61 16.34
C ILE A 254 -7.83 2.62 16.24
N PHE A 255 -8.95 2.93 16.88
CA PHE A 255 -10.13 2.07 16.81
C PHE A 255 -10.68 1.93 15.38
N LEU A 256 -10.77 3.01 14.62
CA LEU A 256 -11.21 3.00 13.22
C LEU A 256 -10.28 2.16 12.32
N LEU A 257 -8.96 2.18 12.57
CA LEU A 257 -7.99 1.44 11.78
C LEU A 257 -8.00 -0.07 12.05
N TYR A 258 -8.23 -0.48 13.30
CA TYR A 258 -7.98 -1.87 13.72
C TYR A 258 -9.24 -2.64 14.16
N SER A 259 -10.39 -1.99 14.37
CA SER A 259 -11.60 -2.67 14.82
C SER A 259 -12.22 -3.64 13.80
N GLY A 260 -11.89 -3.52 12.53
CA GLY A 260 -12.46 -4.34 11.46
C GLY A 260 -13.96 -4.12 11.22
N GLY A 261 -14.57 -3.11 11.84
CA GLY A 261 -15.96 -2.72 11.64
C GLY A 261 -16.23 -2.20 10.23
N GLU A 262 -17.45 -2.36 9.73
CA GLU A 262 -17.87 -1.75 8.46
C GLU A 262 -17.91 -0.23 8.57
N ALA A 263 -17.62 0.45 7.47
CA ALA A 263 -17.67 1.89 7.40
C ALA A 263 -19.09 2.40 7.65
N CYS A 264 -19.27 3.14 8.73
CA CYS A 264 -20.51 3.86 9.02
C CYS A 264 -20.31 5.35 8.70
N PRO A 265 -20.89 5.89 7.63
CA PRO A 265 -20.80 7.32 7.36
C PRO A 265 -21.40 8.12 8.53
N PRO A 266 -20.84 9.30 8.87
CA PRO A 266 -21.38 10.13 9.93
C PRO A 266 -22.82 10.56 9.61
N ASN A 267 -23.68 10.61 10.64
CA ASN A 267 -25.05 11.07 10.49
C ASN A 267 -25.09 12.53 9.98
N LEU A 268 -26.13 12.88 9.23
CA LEU A 268 -26.34 14.24 8.67
C LEU A 268 -26.23 15.36 9.71
N ARG A 269 -26.52 15.09 10.99
CA ARG A 269 -26.36 16.04 12.10
C ARG A 269 -24.93 16.52 12.33
N PHE A 270 -23.95 15.72 11.91
CA PHE A 270 -22.53 16.00 12.10
C PHE A 270 -21.86 16.53 10.82
N GLN A 271 -22.61 16.73 9.75
CA GLN A 271 -22.14 17.30 8.50
C GLN A 271 -22.39 18.81 8.53
N MET A 272 -21.32 19.58 8.66
CA MET A 272 -21.37 21.04 8.45
C MET A 272 -21.28 21.35 6.96
N ASP A 273 -22.08 22.28 6.47
CA ASP A 273 -22.04 22.74 5.08
C ASP A 273 -20.62 23.20 4.69
N GLY A 274 -20.05 22.57 3.67
CA GLY A 274 -18.71 22.86 3.15
C GLY A 274 -17.53 22.16 3.83
N SER A 275 -17.76 21.31 4.84
CA SER A 275 -16.72 20.52 5.46
C SER A 275 -16.47 19.21 4.72
N PHE A 276 -15.22 18.71 4.75
CA PHE A 276 -14.88 17.39 4.24
C PHE A 276 -15.58 16.31 5.07
N VAL A 277 -16.35 15.47 4.42
CA VAL A 277 -17.05 14.34 5.05
C VAL A 277 -16.35 13.06 4.66
N PRO A 278 -15.71 12.34 5.60
CA PRO A 278 -15.06 11.07 5.32
C PRO A 278 -16.08 10.02 4.87
N LYS A 279 -15.74 9.25 3.85
CA LYS A 279 -16.60 8.24 3.25
C LYS A 279 -16.47 6.88 3.93
N ASN A 280 -15.34 6.63 4.55
CA ASN A 280 -15.02 5.36 5.21
C ASN A 280 -14.19 5.60 6.47
N ASN A 281 -14.05 4.55 7.28
CA ASN A 281 -13.29 4.60 8.54
C ASN A 281 -11.82 4.99 8.34
N LEU A 282 -11.20 4.59 7.22
CA LEU A 282 -9.82 4.91 6.91
C LEU A 282 -9.62 6.41 6.65
N GLU A 283 -10.52 7.04 5.86
CA GLU A 283 -10.47 8.48 5.62
C GLU A 283 -10.70 9.29 6.90
N GLU A 284 -11.60 8.83 7.79
CA GLU A 284 -11.85 9.48 9.09
C GLU A 284 -10.64 9.36 10.01
N ALA A 285 -10.00 8.20 10.06
CA ALA A 285 -8.77 7.98 10.84
C ALA A 285 -7.61 8.84 10.34
N ILE A 286 -7.39 8.94 9.02
CA ILE A 286 -6.39 9.82 8.43
C ILE A 286 -6.65 11.28 8.82
N LEU A 287 -7.89 11.75 8.71
CA LEU A 287 -8.25 13.11 9.08
C LEU A 287 -7.95 13.42 10.56
N LEU A 288 -8.31 12.52 11.47
CA LEU A 288 -8.02 12.65 12.89
C LEU A 288 -6.53 12.71 13.19
N LEU A 289 -5.74 11.82 12.59
CA LEU A 289 -4.29 11.78 12.75
C LEU A 289 -3.60 13.02 12.16
N MET A 290 -4.07 13.54 11.03
CA MET A 290 -3.58 14.80 10.46
C MET A 290 -3.90 16.00 11.36
N ILE A 291 -5.09 16.05 11.98
CA ILE A 291 -5.46 17.08 12.96
C ILE A 291 -4.54 17.02 14.18
N LEU A 292 -4.22 15.80 14.67
CA LEU A 292 -3.28 15.60 15.78
C LEU A 292 -1.88 16.09 15.42
N LEU A 293 -1.37 15.72 14.25
CA LEU A 293 -0.06 16.14 13.77
C LEU A 293 0.04 17.66 13.64
N ARG A 294 -1.03 18.32 13.17
CA ARG A 294 -1.13 19.79 13.13
C ARG A 294 -1.13 20.41 14.53
N LYS A 295 -1.81 19.80 15.53
CA LYS A 295 -1.76 20.26 16.92
C LYS A 295 -0.35 20.16 17.50
N VAL A 296 0.40 19.12 17.15
CA VAL A 296 1.83 18.98 17.52
C VAL A 296 2.66 20.09 16.87
N SER A 297 2.48 20.34 15.56
CA SER A 297 3.20 21.41 14.84
C SER A 297 2.93 22.79 15.47
N LEU A 298 1.71 23.04 15.96
CA LEU A 298 1.34 24.26 16.65
C LEU A 298 1.75 24.28 18.14
N LYS A 299 2.51 23.25 18.62
CA LYS A 299 2.92 23.08 20.02
C LYS A 299 1.77 23.10 21.04
N ARG A 300 0.57 22.68 20.63
CA ARG A 300 -0.60 22.59 21.51
C ARG A 300 -0.62 21.29 22.32
N ILE A 301 0.04 20.25 21.80
CA ILE A 301 0.20 18.93 22.42
C ILE A 301 1.65 18.47 22.30
N GLY A 302 2.08 17.58 23.19
CA GLY A 302 3.40 16.95 23.14
C GLY A 302 3.58 16.05 21.89
N TRP A 303 4.84 15.78 21.52
CA TRP A 303 5.15 14.86 20.45
C TRP A 303 4.92 13.41 20.89
N ASP A 304 4.18 12.67 20.07
CA ASP A 304 3.92 11.24 20.24
C ASP A 304 4.24 10.51 18.92
N PRO A 305 5.32 9.69 18.89
CA PRO A 305 5.72 8.97 17.67
C PRO A 305 4.64 8.09 17.07
N SER A 306 3.77 7.51 17.92
CA SER A 306 2.72 6.59 17.47
C SER A 306 1.71 7.26 16.54
N ILE A 307 1.54 8.58 16.59
CA ILE A 307 0.67 9.33 15.66
C ILE A 307 1.21 9.19 14.23
N LEU A 308 2.53 9.34 14.07
CA LEU A 308 3.17 9.21 12.75
C LEU A 308 3.14 7.76 12.25
N ASP A 309 3.33 6.78 13.15
CA ASP A 309 3.29 5.36 12.80
C ASP A 309 1.91 4.95 12.26
N HIS A 310 0.84 5.30 12.99
CA HIS A 310 -0.52 5.02 12.55
C HIS A 310 -0.90 5.79 11.28
N LEU A 311 -0.45 7.05 11.12
CA LEU A 311 -0.68 7.82 9.90
C LEU A 311 0.05 7.22 8.70
N SER A 312 1.30 6.78 8.90
CA SER A 312 2.09 6.10 7.87
C SER A 312 1.42 4.81 7.40
N PHE A 313 0.92 4.03 8.34
CA PHE A 313 0.16 2.81 8.06
C PHE A 313 -1.12 3.12 7.26
N ALA A 314 -1.92 4.08 7.73
CA ALA A 314 -3.18 4.46 7.09
C ALA A 314 -2.98 5.00 5.66
N LEU A 315 -2.00 5.89 5.46
CA LEU A 315 -1.68 6.45 4.15
C LEU A 315 -1.04 5.43 3.20
N SER A 316 -0.28 4.47 3.74
CA SER A 316 0.26 3.36 2.94
C SER A 316 -0.85 2.46 2.40
N ILE A 317 -1.88 2.18 3.19
CA ILE A 317 -3.05 1.41 2.75
C ILE A 317 -3.87 2.18 1.72
N SER A 318 -4.05 3.49 1.93
CA SER A 318 -4.77 4.35 0.97
C SER A 318 -3.99 4.59 -0.33
N GLY A 319 -2.69 4.29 -0.36
CA GLY A 319 -1.79 4.52 -1.49
C GLY A 319 -1.36 5.99 -1.65
N ASP A 320 -1.58 6.84 -0.66
CA ASP A 320 -1.24 8.28 -0.69
C ASP A 320 0.00 8.61 0.17
N THR A 321 1.10 7.94 -0.14
CA THR A 321 2.38 8.16 0.55
C THR A 321 2.99 9.53 0.27
N ARG A 322 2.58 10.22 -0.82
CA ARG A 322 3.01 11.60 -1.11
C ARG A 322 2.44 12.60 -0.11
N SER A 323 1.18 12.44 0.30
CA SER A 323 0.58 13.27 1.36
C SER A 323 1.31 13.10 2.67
N LEU A 324 1.76 11.86 2.99
CA LEU A 324 2.60 11.62 4.17
C LEU A 324 3.95 12.37 4.07
N ALA A 325 4.61 12.35 2.91
CA ALA A 325 5.85 13.10 2.72
C ALA A 325 5.67 14.60 3.03
N HIS A 326 4.60 15.23 2.51
CA HIS A 326 4.29 16.63 2.79
C HIS A 326 4.06 16.89 4.29
N GLN A 327 3.34 15.99 4.99
CA GLN A 327 3.14 16.15 6.44
C GLN A 327 4.46 16.06 7.23
N VAL A 328 5.35 15.14 6.84
CA VAL A 328 6.69 15.00 7.47
C VAL A 328 7.56 16.22 7.15
N GLU A 329 7.45 16.80 5.94
CA GLU A 329 8.16 18.03 5.56
C GLU A 329 7.71 19.26 6.35
N GLU A 330 6.41 19.35 6.69
CA GLU A 330 5.83 20.43 7.48
C GLU A 330 6.17 20.38 8.99
N LEU A 331 6.67 19.24 9.49
CA LEU A 331 7.06 19.09 10.88
C LEU A 331 8.21 20.04 11.24
N LEU A 332 8.11 20.64 12.43
CA LEU A 332 9.15 21.54 12.94
C LEU A 332 10.49 20.83 13.09
N PRO A 333 11.61 21.52 12.80
CA PRO A 333 12.95 20.99 13.06
C PRO A 333 13.13 20.63 14.54
N GLY A 334 13.71 19.46 14.81
CA GLY A 334 13.98 18.98 16.17
C GLY A 334 12.91 18.05 16.76
N ILE A 335 11.75 17.88 16.13
CA ILE A 335 10.75 16.88 16.53
C ILE A 335 11.25 15.47 16.17
N ILE A 336 11.75 15.31 14.95
CA ILE A 336 12.37 14.08 14.44
C ILE A 336 13.83 14.38 14.13
N SER A 337 14.73 13.41 14.35
CA SER A 337 16.13 13.56 13.98
C SER A 337 16.26 13.82 12.48
N ARG A 338 17.27 14.59 12.05
CA ARG A 338 17.46 14.94 10.63
C ARG A 338 17.62 13.68 9.75
N ASN A 339 18.32 12.70 10.26
CA ASN A 339 18.63 11.47 9.56
C ASN A 339 17.39 10.58 9.42
N GLU A 340 16.62 10.42 10.48
CA GLU A 340 15.36 9.71 10.49
C GLU A 340 14.34 10.38 9.55
N ARG A 341 14.29 11.71 9.54
CA ARG A 341 13.44 12.46 8.60
C ARG A 341 13.79 12.18 7.15
N TYR A 342 15.09 12.16 6.79
CA TYR A 342 15.50 11.82 5.43
C TYR A 342 15.13 10.40 5.05
N TYR A 343 15.26 9.45 5.98
CA TYR A 343 14.90 8.06 5.74
C TYR A 343 13.39 7.87 5.55
N ILE A 344 12.56 8.46 6.42
CA ILE A 344 11.08 8.43 6.30
C ILE A 344 10.64 9.08 4.98
N LEU A 345 11.18 10.24 4.63
CA LEU A 345 10.85 10.92 3.38
C LEU A 345 11.26 10.08 2.16
N ALA A 346 12.42 9.41 2.20
CA ALA A 346 12.85 8.53 1.13
C ALA A 346 11.89 7.34 0.95
N LEU A 347 11.42 6.74 2.04
CA LEU A 347 10.39 5.68 2.01
C LEU A 347 9.08 6.19 1.40
N CYS A 348 8.63 7.38 1.80
CA CYS A 348 7.39 7.98 1.29
C CYS A 348 7.47 8.27 -0.22
N TYR A 349 8.55 8.90 -0.67
CA TYR A 349 8.74 9.22 -2.09
C TYR A 349 8.94 7.97 -2.95
N TYR A 350 9.63 6.95 -2.43
CA TYR A 350 9.72 5.66 -3.10
C TYR A 350 8.35 5.00 -3.26
N GLY A 351 7.54 4.97 -2.20
CA GLY A 351 6.16 4.48 -2.24
C GLY A 351 5.26 5.27 -3.20
N ALA A 352 5.53 6.57 -3.40
CA ALA A 352 4.84 7.42 -4.37
C ALA A 352 5.32 7.24 -5.83
N GLY A 353 6.39 6.44 -6.05
CA GLY A 353 7.01 6.22 -7.36
C GLY A 353 8.02 7.30 -7.79
N ASP A 354 8.37 8.23 -6.89
CA ASP A 354 9.35 9.29 -7.15
C ASP A 354 10.77 8.80 -6.76
N CYS A 355 11.26 7.75 -7.44
CA CYS A 355 12.50 7.04 -7.12
C CYS A 355 13.75 7.95 -7.09
N LEU A 356 13.84 8.94 -7.97
CA LEU A 356 14.99 9.85 -8.02
C LEU A 356 15.07 10.74 -6.77
N VAL A 357 13.93 11.27 -6.32
CA VAL A 357 13.87 12.10 -5.10
C VAL A 357 14.22 11.25 -3.88
N ALA A 358 13.72 10.01 -3.82
CA ALA A 358 14.06 9.08 -2.75
C ALA A 358 15.57 8.78 -2.71
N LEU A 359 16.20 8.56 -3.87
CA LEU A 359 17.65 8.32 -3.98
C LEU A 359 18.47 9.53 -3.50
N ASP A 360 18.07 10.76 -3.90
CA ASP A 360 18.74 11.98 -3.47
C ASP A 360 18.67 12.20 -1.95
N LEU A 361 17.54 11.86 -1.34
CA LEU A 361 17.37 11.91 0.12
C LEU A 361 18.27 10.90 0.84
N LEU A 362 18.38 9.67 0.30
CA LEU A 362 19.27 8.65 0.83
C LEU A 362 20.75 9.06 0.68
N LYS A 363 21.15 9.67 -0.44
CA LYS A 363 22.50 10.23 -0.62
C LYS A 363 22.81 11.34 0.39
N LYS A 364 21.83 12.20 0.72
CA LYS A 364 21.96 13.22 1.78
C LYS A 364 22.09 12.59 3.17
N LEU A 365 21.37 11.48 3.42
CA LEU A 365 21.50 10.71 4.66
C LEU A 365 22.94 10.19 4.82
N PHE A 366 23.54 9.61 3.78
CA PHE A 366 24.90 9.08 3.82
C PHE A 366 25.99 10.17 3.88
N SER A 367 25.67 11.38 3.45
CA SER A 367 26.62 12.51 3.49
C SER A 367 26.76 13.12 4.89
N SER A 368 25.83 12.89 5.81
CA SER A 368 25.90 13.32 7.20
C SER A 368 26.66 12.28 8.01
N GLY A 369 27.93 12.50 8.29
CA GLY A 369 28.96 11.58 8.82
C GLY A 369 28.60 10.57 9.93
N ASP A 370 27.49 10.73 10.62
CA ASP A 370 27.08 9.88 11.75
C ASP A 370 26.35 8.56 11.36
N ASN A 371 25.93 8.41 10.09
CA ASN A 371 25.10 7.27 9.66
C ASN A 371 25.60 6.56 8.40
N LEU A 372 26.92 6.48 8.24
CA LEU A 372 27.55 5.72 7.14
C LEU A 372 27.10 4.23 7.10
N ASN A 373 26.61 3.69 8.22
CA ASN A 373 26.36 2.27 8.47
C ASN A 373 24.86 1.91 8.56
N HIS A 374 23.95 2.77 8.06
CA HIS A 374 22.52 2.45 8.10
C HIS A 374 22.17 1.42 7.00
N THR A 375 22.37 0.15 7.30
CA THR A 375 22.20 -0.98 6.36
C THR A 375 20.86 -0.98 5.63
N PRO A 376 19.68 -0.78 6.26
CA PRO A 376 18.41 -0.74 5.54
C PRO A 376 18.33 0.37 4.50
N ALA A 377 18.92 1.54 4.77
CA ALA A 377 18.96 2.64 3.82
C ALA A 377 19.90 2.35 2.63
N LEU A 378 21.06 1.68 2.87
CA LEU A 378 21.96 1.22 1.81
C LEU A 378 21.28 0.20 0.90
N LEU A 379 20.59 -0.78 1.47
CA LEU A 379 19.83 -1.78 0.71
C LEU A 379 18.70 -1.13 -0.10
N MET A 380 17.99 -0.17 0.48
CA MET A 380 16.97 0.58 -0.23
C MET A 380 17.55 1.42 -1.38
N ALA A 381 18.70 2.08 -1.18
CA ALA A 381 19.38 2.82 -2.24
C ALA A 381 19.80 1.89 -3.39
N SER A 382 20.40 0.74 -3.08
CA SER A 382 20.74 -0.27 -4.09
C SER A 382 19.52 -0.78 -4.86
N LYS A 383 18.40 -1.01 -4.17
CA LYS A 383 17.14 -1.42 -4.81
C LYS A 383 16.62 -0.36 -5.78
N ILE A 384 16.61 0.91 -5.36
CA ILE A 384 16.19 2.03 -6.21
C ILE A 384 17.09 2.15 -7.45
N CYS A 385 18.41 2.02 -7.26
CA CYS A 385 19.37 2.03 -8.37
C CYS A 385 19.13 0.89 -9.37
N GLY A 386 18.65 -0.26 -8.90
CA GLY A 386 18.26 -1.37 -9.76
C GLY A 386 16.96 -1.16 -10.55
N GLU A 387 16.12 -0.21 -10.14
CA GLU A 387 14.86 0.13 -10.80
C GLU A 387 14.99 1.34 -11.75
N VAL A 388 15.99 2.20 -11.53
CA VAL A 388 16.23 3.43 -12.30
C VAL A 388 17.45 3.24 -13.21
N GLN A 389 17.31 3.60 -14.48
CA GLN A 389 18.40 3.51 -15.45
C GLN A 389 19.53 4.49 -15.12
N ASN A 390 20.76 4.13 -15.47
CA ASN A 390 21.99 4.91 -15.32
C ASN A 390 22.55 5.06 -13.90
N PHE A 391 22.06 4.25 -12.94
CA PHE A 391 22.57 4.20 -11.57
C PHE A 391 23.10 2.82 -11.16
N GLU A 392 23.36 1.94 -12.11
CA GLU A 392 23.74 0.54 -11.88
C GLU A 392 25.07 0.43 -11.10
N GLN A 393 26.04 1.31 -11.39
CA GLN A 393 27.30 1.35 -10.66
C GLN A 393 27.10 1.73 -9.20
N GLU A 394 26.31 2.77 -8.93
CA GLU A 394 26.01 3.19 -7.55
C GLU A 394 25.26 2.08 -6.80
N GLY A 395 24.37 1.34 -7.49
CA GLY A 395 23.67 0.20 -6.93
C GLY A 395 24.61 -0.90 -6.44
N VAL A 396 25.64 -1.21 -7.22
CA VAL A 396 26.71 -2.16 -6.84
C VAL A 396 27.48 -1.64 -5.62
N ASP A 397 27.85 -0.35 -5.62
CA ASP A 397 28.61 0.25 -4.52
C ASP A 397 27.83 0.27 -3.21
N PHE A 398 26.53 0.60 -3.25
CA PHE A 398 25.67 0.55 -2.06
C PHE A 398 25.48 -0.87 -1.54
N ALA A 399 25.29 -1.87 -2.43
CA ALA A 399 25.14 -3.26 -2.00
C ALA A 399 26.41 -3.81 -1.38
N ARG A 400 27.59 -3.53 -1.97
CA ARG A 400 28.90 -3.96 -1.41
C ARG A 400 29.16 -3.33 -0.05
N ARG A 401 28.89 -2.04 0.09
CA ARG A 401 28.98 -1.36 1.40
C ARG A 401 28.06 -1.98 2.43
N ALA A 402 26.81 -2.32 2.05
CA ALA A 402 25.89 -2.99 2.97
C ALA A 402 26.44 -4.36 3.42
N LEU A 403 27.06 -5.14 2.53
CA LEU A 403 27.70 -6.43 2.85
C LEU A 403 28.88 -6.27 3.82
N GLU A 404 29.72 -5.25 3.64
CA GLU A 404 30.86 -4.96 4.53
C GLU A 404 30.42 -4.74 5.98
N PHE A 405 29.21 -4.17 6.20
CA PHE A 405 28.68 -3.91 7.55
C PHE A 405 27.86 -5.09 8.12
N LEU A 406 27.44 -6.02 7.27
CA LEU A 406 26.66 -7.17 7.72
C LEU A 406 27.51 -8.32 8.23
N ASP A 407 28.67 -8.54 7.64
CA ASP A 407 29.73 -9.55 7.94
C ASP A 407 29.30 -10.68 8.93
N GLY A 408 28.34 -11.52 8.48
CA GLY A 408 27.86 -12.67 9.26
C GLY A 408 26.94 -12.35 10.45
N THR A 409 26.45 -11.11 10.58
CA THR A 409 25.58 -10.72 11.71
C THR A 409 24.12 -11.09 11.51
N CYS A 410 23.64 -11.18 10.25
CA CYS A 410 22.26 -11.49 9.93
C CYS A 410 22.11 -12.10 8.53
N ASP A 411 21.92 -13.42 8.45
CA ASP A 411 21.79 -14.17 7.19
C ASP A 411 20.69 -13.63 6.25
N GLN A 412 19.61 -13.12 6.80
CA GLN A 412 18.49 -12.61 5.99
C GLN A 412 18.83 -11.29 5.28
N LEU A 413 19.48 -10.35 5.98
CA LEU A 413 19.92 -9.10 5.40
C LEU A 413 21.09 -9.33 4.45
N GLU A 414 21.97 -10.25 4.76
CA GLU A 414 23.08 -10.66 3.91
C GLU A 414 22.58 -11.30 2.60
N SER A 415 21.58 -12.18 2.66
CA SER A 415 20.91 -12.71 1.47
C SER A 415 20.30 -11.60 0.62
N THR A 416 19.60 -10.64 1.25
CA THR A 416 19.00 -9.50 0.54
C THR A 416 20.06 -8.61 -0.12
N ALA A 417 21.18 -8.37 0.57
CA ALA A 417 22.29 -7.58 0.02
C ALA A 417 22.96 -8.28 -1.17
N ASN A 418 23.23 -9.58 -1.07
CA ASN A 418 23.72 -10.39 -2.18
C ASN A 418 22.74 -10.43 -3.36
N TYR A 419 21.43 -10.55 -3.08
CA TYR A 419 20.40 -10.48 -4.12
C TYR A 419 20.46 -9.15 -4.89
N LEU A 420 20.49 -8.01 -4.17
CA LEU A 420 20.53 -6.68 -4.79
C LEU A 420 21.84 -6.43 -5.53
N LEU A 421 22.95 -6.93 -5.01
CA LEU A 421 24.25 -6.91 -5.69
C LEU A 421 24.19 -7.68 -7.01
N GLY A 422 23.64 -8.90 -6.99
CA GLY A 422 23.49 -9.72 -8.18
C GLY A 422 22.60 -9.09 -9.25
N VAL A 423 21.51 -8.44 -8.84
CA VAL A 423 20.63 -7.69 -9.74
C VAL A 423 21.36 -6.49 -10.36
N SER A 424 22.08 -5.70 -9.54
CA SER A 424 22.82 -4.52 -10.01
C SER A 424 23.96 -4.90 -10.95
N LEU A 425 24.72 -5.97 -10.66
CA LEU A 425 25.75 -6.52 -11.56
C LEU A 425 25.17 -7.03 -12.87
N SER A 426 24.00 -7.68 -12.83
CA SER A 426 23.31 -8.16 -14.03
C SER A 426 22.86 -7.00 -14.95
N LEU A 427 22.43 -5.86 -14.36
CA LEU A 427 22.11 -4.65 -15.12
C LEU A 427 23.37 -3.99 -15.69
N GLN A 428 24.42 -3.88 -14.88
CA GLN A 428 25.71 -3.32 -15.28
C GLN A 428 26.35 -4.13 -16.43
N ALA A 429 26.19 -5.46 -16.43
CA ALA A 429 26.65 -6.33 -17.50
C ALA A 429 26.01 -6.00 -18.85
N LYS A 430 24.77 -5.53 -18.87
CA LYS A 430 24.07 -5.12 -20.10
C LYS A 430 24.66 -3.85 -20.72
N LEU A 431 25.17 -2.95 -19.87
CA LEU A 431 25.78 -1.69 -20.30
C LEU A 431 27.26 -1.83 -20.62
N ALA A 432 27.88 -2.98 -20.32
CA ALA A 432 29.28 -3.21 -20.58
C ALA A 432 29.61 -3.07 -22.06
N VAL A 433 30.69 -2.32 -22.38
CA VAL A 433 31.13 -2.05 -23.75
C VAL A 433 31.84 -3.24 -24.34
N THR A 434 32.64 -3.95 -23.52
CA THR A 434 33.41 -5.10 -23.96
C THR A 434 32.73 -6.40 -23.61
N ASP A 435 32.86 -7.43 -24.47
CA ASP A 435 32.30 -8.77 -24.21
C ASP A 435 32.95 -9.47 -23.01
N SER A 436 34.26 -9.28 -22.82
CA SER A 436 35.00 -9.82 -21.69
C SER A 436 34.43 -9.28 -20.35
N GLU A 437 34.22 -7.98 -20.27
CA GLU A 437 33.64 -7.36 -19.08
C GLU A 437 32.20 -7.82 -18.85
N ARG A 438 31.39 -7.92 -19.92
CA ARG A 438 30.00 -8.42 -19.85
C ARG A 438 29.94 -9.84 -19.27
N VAL A 439 30.73 -10.77 -19.83
CA VAL A 439 30.78 -12.16 -19.37
C VAL A 439 31.28 -12.26 -17.93
N SER A 440 32.33 -11.49 -17.57
CA SER A 440 32.85 -11.45 -16.20
C SER A 440 31.76 -10.99 -15.21
N ARG A 441 31.07 -9.89 -15.49
CA ARG A 441 30.00 -9.37 -14.61
C ARG A 441 28.79 -10.28 -14.55
N GLN A 442 28.42 -10.93 -15.65
CA GLN A 442 27.33 -11.90 -15.67
C GLN A 442 27.67 -13.15 -14.83
N SER A 443 28.90 -13.63 -14.88
CA SER A 443 29.32 -14.75 -14.07
C SER A 443 29.38 -14.39 -12.58
N GLU A 444 29.89 -13.21 -12.24
CA GLU A 444 29.91 -12.69 -10.88
C GLU A 444 28.46 -12.53 -10.36
N ALA A 445 27.55 -11.97 -11.17
CA ALA A 445 26.15 -11.81 -10.80
C ALA A 445 25.46 -13.14 -10.44
N LEU A 446 25.68 -14.19 -11.26
CA LEU A 446 25.13 -15.52 -10.97
C LEU A 446 25.73 -16.12 -9.69
N LEU A 447 27.06 -16.01 -9.49
CA LEU A 447 27.70 -16.49 -8.28
C LEU A 447 27.13 -15.85 -7.02
N VAL A 448 26.95 -14.52 -7.04
CA VAL A 448 26.40 -13.76 -5.93
C VAL A 448 24.93 -14.14 -5.69
N LEU A 449 24.12 -14.31 -6.75
CA LEU A 449 22.73 -14.78 -6.62
C LEU A 449 22.64 -16.21 -6.07
N GLU A 450 23.59 -17.10 -6.44
CA GLU A 450 23.66 -18.45 -5.85
C GLU A 450 24.04 -18.42 -4.37
N THR A 451 24.92 -17.50 -3.95
CA THR A 451 25.23 -17.31 -2.52
C THR A 451 24.01 -16.81 -1.76
N ALA A 452 23.27 -15.84 -2.31
CA ALA A 452 21.99 -15.39 -1.75
C ALA A 452 20.99 -16.55 -1.62
N GLY A 453 20.90 -17.42 -2.64
CA GLY A 453 20.04 -18.59 -2.62
C GLY A 453 20.47 -19.64 -1.57
N LYS A 454 21.76 -19.85 -1.40
CA LYS A 454 22.29 -20.78 -0.37
C LYS A 454 21.95 -20.30 1.04
N LEU A 455 22.06 -19.00 1.32
CA LEU A 455 21.69 -18.39 2.61
C LEU A 455 20.20 -18.58 2.93
N THR A 456 19.35 -18.56 1.91
CA THR A 456 17.90 -18.80 2.07
C THR A 456 17.48 -20.26 1.83
N ARG A 457 18.42 -21.20 1.73
CA ARG A 457 18.16 -22.62 1.42
C ARG A 457 17.37 -22.85 0.13
N MET A 458 17.49 -21.93 -0.82
CA MET A 458 16.71 -21.92 -2.08
C MET A 458 15.18 -21.90 -1.87
N GLU A 459 14.70 -21.31 -0.78
CA GLU A 459 13.27 -21.18 -0.46
C GLU A 459 12.70 -19.79 -0.81
N ASP A 460 13.53 -18.84 -1.24
CA ASP A 460 13.09 -17.51 -1.67
C ASP A 460 12.73 -17.50 -3.18
N PRO A 461 11.45 -17.34 -3.53
CA PRO A 461 11.00 -17.34 -4.92
C PRO A 461 11.56 -16.16 -5.73
N VAL A 462 11.90 -15.03 -5.07
CA VAL A 462 12.44 -13.85 -5.76
C VAL A 462 13.86 -14.10 -6.24
N ILE A 463 14.68 -14.76 -5.41
CA ILE A 463 16.04 -15.15 -5.77
C ILE A 463 16.01 -16.21 -6.89
N LEU A 464 15.13 -17.22 -6.77
CA LEU A 464 14.96 -18.24 -7.80
C LEU A 464 14.52 -17.66 -9.15
N TYR A 465 13.64 -16.63 -9.12
CA TYR A 465 13.28 -15.91 -10.33
C TYR A 465 14.48 -15.25 -11.00
N GLN A 466 15.34 -14.57 -10.24
CA GLN A 466 16.52 -13.91 -10.80
C GLN A 466 17.58 -14.91 -11.27
N LEU A 467 17.76 -16.03 -10.56
CA LEU A 467 18.63 -17.13 -11.00
C LEU A 467 18.11 -17.74 -12.31
N SER A 468 16.81 -17.98 -12.41
CA SER A 468 16.21 -18.48 -13.65
C SER A 468 16.41 -17.49 -14.80
N LEU A 469 16.15 -16.20 -14.56
CA LEU A 469 16.28 -15.13 -15.55
C LEU A 469 17.75 -14.98 -16.01
N GLY A 470 18.70 -14.92 -15.07
CA GLY A 470 20.12 -14.79 -15.38
C GLY A 470 20.67 -15.99 -16.18
N ASN A 471 20.27 -17.22 -15.84
CA ASN A 471 20.61 -18.41 -16.60
C ASN A 471 19.95 -18.43 -17.99
N ALA A 472 18.69 -17.98 -18.10
CA ALA A 472 17.99 -17.87 -19.39
C ALA A 472 18.67 -16.84 -20.32
N GLU A 473 19.08 -15.68 -19.79
CA GLU A 473 19.82 -14.66 -20.54
C GLU A 473 21.18 -15.17 -21.03
N GLN A 474 21.83 -16.05 -20.26
CA GLN A 474 23.08 -16.74 -20.69
C GLN A 474 22.85 -17.99 -21.54
N ARG A 475 21.60 -18.28 -21.94
CA ARG A 475 21.22 -19.48 -22.70
C ARG A 475 21.49 -20.82 -22.02
N LYS A 476 21.66 -20.81 -20.69
CA LYS A 476 21.69 -22.03 -19.86
C LYS A 476 20.25 -22.47 -19.55
N LEU A 477 19.55 -22.91 -20.59
CA LEU A 477 18.10 -23.11 -20.54
C LEU A 477 17.67 -24.23 -19.58
N ASN A 478 18.48 -25.23 -19.32
CA ASN A 478 18.17 -26.33 -18.40
C ASN A 478 18.17 -25.84 -16.93
N ASP A 479 19.19 -25.07 -16.56
CA ASP A 479 19.29 -24.50 -15.21
C ASP A 479 18.18 -23.46 -14.99
N ALA A 480 17.91 -22.62 -16.01
CA ALA A 480 16.80 -21.69 -16.00
C ALA A 480 15.45 -22.40 -15.77
N LEU A 481 15.21 -23.53 -16.45
CA LEU A 481 14.01 -24.34 -16.30
C LEU A 481 13.89 -24.93 -14.89
N TYR A 482 15.00 -25.39 -14.32
CA TYR A 482 15.04 -25.93 -12.96
C TYR A 482 14.60 -24.89 -11.92
N TYR A 483 15.21 -23.69 -11.96
CA TYR A 483 14.88 -22.62 -11.03
C TYR A 483 13.44 -22.09 -11.23
N ALA A 484 12.98 -21.94 -12.48
CA ALA A 484 11.60 -21.49 -12.76
C ALA A 484 10.55 -22.47 -12.21
N LYS A 485 10.77 -23.79 -12.37
CA LYS A 485 9.85 -24.80 -11.82
C LYS A 485 9.81 -24.79 -10.29
N ASN A 486 10.97 -24.66 -9.64
CA ASN A 486 11.04 -24.62 -8.18
C ASN A 486 10.35 -23.37 -7.64
N MET A 487 10.54 -22.21 -8.28
CA MET A 487 9.87 -20.98 -7.92
C MET A 487 8.33 -21.11 -7.95
N ILE A 488 7.77 -21.66 -9.04
CA ILE A 488 6.32 -21.86 -9.17
C ILE A 488 5.79 -22.82 -8.10
N LYS A 489 6.54 -23.87 -7.74
CA LYS A 489 6.17 -24.79 -6.66
C LYS A 489 6.09 -24.08 -5.30
N LEU A 490 7.06 -23.21 -4.98
CA LEU A 490 7.10 -22.48 -3.72
C LEU A 490 5.94 -21.48 -3.59
N GLU A 491 5.62 -20.79 -4.67
CA GLU A 491 4.55 -19.79 -4.68
C GLU A 491 3.14 -20.39 -4.91
N GLY A 492 3.05 -21.70 -5.16
CA GLY A 492 1.78 -22.36 -5.48
C GLY A 492 1.09 -21.77 -6.71
N GLY A 493 1.87 -21.28 -7.69
CA GLY A 493 1.35 -20.71 -8.94
C GLY A 493 0.74 -19.31 -8.84
N SER A 494 0.92 -18.59 -7.74
CA SER A 494 0.30 -17.27 -7.55
C SER A 494 0.96 -16.13 -8.34
N ASN A 495 2.18 -16.32 -8.85
CA ASN A 495 2.97 -15.27 -9.50
C ASN A 495 2.94 -15.38 -11.03
N LEU A 496 2.32 -14.39 -11.67
CA LEU A 496 2.23 -14.28 -13.12
C LEU A 496 3.60 -14.28 -13.82
N LYS A 497 4.58 -13.55 -13.26
CA LYS A 497 5.92 -13.43 -13.85
C LYS A 497 6.63 -14.78 -13.94
N GLY A 498 6.38 -15.67 -12.96
CA GLY A 498 6.94 -17.00 -12.97
C GLY A 498 6.42 -17.88 -14.09
N TRP A 499 5.12 -17.86 -14.32
CA TRP A 499 4.50 -18.58 -15.43
C TRP A 499 5.00 -18.09 -16.78
N LEU A 500 5.08 -16.76 -16.96
CA LEU A 500 5.61 -16.15 -18.18
C LEU A 500 7.06 -16.53 -18.43
N LEU A 501 7.93 -16.46 -17.41
CA LEU A 501 9.32 -16.83 -17.54
C LEU A 501 9.46 -18.32 -17.89
N LEU A 502 8.72 -19.21 -17.22
CA LEU A 502 8.71 -20.63 -17.52
C LEU A 502 8.30 -20.90 -18.97
N ALA A 503 7.22 -20.27 -19.44
CA ALA A 503 6.75 -20.42 -20.84
C ALA A 503 7.79 -19.89 -21.85
N ARG A 504 8.45 -18.75 -21.55
CA ARG A 504 9.53 -18.20 -22.39
C ARG A 504 10.76 -19.13 -22.43
N VAL A 505 11.14 -19.72 -21.30
CA VAL A 505 12.25 -20.70 -21.25
C VAL A 505 11.90 -21.96 -22.05
N LEU A 506 10.69 -22.50 -21.91
CA LEU A 506 10.24 -23.65 -22.72
C LEU A 506 10.18 -23.31 -24.21
N SER A 507 9.74 -22.11 -24.58
CA SER A 507 9.74 -21.68 -25.97
C SER A 507 11.13 -21.56 -26.56
N ALA A 508 12.11 -21.11 -25.76
CA ALA A 508 13.51 -21.08 -26.14
C ALA A 508 14.11 -22.50 -26.35
N GLN A 509 13.58 -23.50 -25.64
CA GLN A 509 13.89 -24.92 -25.89
C GLN A 509 13.12 -25.53 -27.06
N ARG A 510 12.37 -24.74 -27.84
CA ARG A 510 11.48 -25.18 -28.93
C ARG A 510 10.32 -26.09 -28.48
N ARG A 511 10.04 -26.17 -27.18
CA ARG A 511 8.94 -26.96 -26.60
C ARG A 511 7.66 -26.12 -26.55
N PHE A 512 7.15 -25.75 -27.74
CA PHE A 512 6.01 -24.81 -27.85
C PHE A 512 4.71 -25.38 -27.26
N VAL A 513 4.46 -26.68 -27.43
CA VAL A 513 3.24 -27.33 -26.91
C VAL A 513 3.23 -27.33 -25.37
N ASP A 514 4.38 -27.61 -24.75
CA ASP A 514 4.48 -27.57 -23.29
C ASP A 514 4.36 -26.13 -22.77
N ALA A 515 4.95 -25.16 -23.49
CA ALA A 515 4.81 -23.74 -23.14
C ALA A 515 3.34 -23.28 -23.20
N GLU A 516 2.59 -23.73 -24.21
CA GLU A 516 1.15 -23.44 -24.36
C GLU A 516 0.35 -24.04 -23.22
N ALA A 517 0.57 -25.32 -22.86
CA ALA A 517 -0.09 -25.98 -21.75
C ALA A 517 0.17 -25.26 -20.41
N ILE A 518 1.39 -24.74 -20.19
CA ILE A 518 1.74 -23.94 -19.01
C ILE A 518 0.96 -22.62 -18.99
N ILE A 519 0.84 -21.94 -20.13
CA ILE A 519 0.06 -20.68 -20.21
C ILE A 519 -1.42 -20.97 -19.98
N ASP A 520 -1.96 -22.08 -20.47
CA ASP A 520 -3.38 -22.43 -20.26
C ASP A 520 -3.68 -22.72 -18.78
N THR A 521 -2.79 -23.45 -18.09
CA THR A 521 -2.91 -23.65 -16.64
C THR A 521 -2.80 -22.33 -15.87
N ALA A 522 -1.94 -21.41 -16.31
CA ALA A 522 -1.83 -20.09 -15.71
C ALA A 522 -3.10 -19.24 -15.92
N LEU A 523 -3.72 -19.31 -17.10
CA LEU A 523 -4.97 -18.60 -17.41
C LEU A 523 -6.15 -19.10 -16.56
N GLU A 524 -6.21 -20.39 -16.23
CA GLU A 524 -7.22 -20.94 -15.33
C GLU A 524 -7.08 -20.46 -13.89
N GLN A 525 -5.85 -20.24 -13.44
CA GLN A 525 -5.55 -19.79 -12.06
C GLN A 525 -5.61 -18.28 -11.89
N THR A 526 -5.48 -17.52 -12.97
CA THR A 526 -5.38 -16.05 -12.93
C THR A 526 -6.74 -15.40 -13.15
N GLY A 527 -7.01 -14.31 -12.43
CA GLY A 527 -8.22 -13.51 -12.63
C GLY A 527 -8.24 -12.86 -14.02
N LYS A 528 -9.42 -12.72 -14.62
CA LYS A 528 -9.62 -12.20 -15.99
C LYS A 528 -8.93 -10.84 -16.25
N TRP A 529 -8.72 -10.04 -15.22
CA TRP A 529 -8.09 -8.72 -15.32
C TRP A 529 -6.58 -8.77 -15.50
N ASP A 530 -5.92 -9.86 -15.06
CA ASP A 530 -4.46 -10.01 -15.08
C ASP A 530 -3.97 -10.94 -16.20
N GLN A 531 -4.86 -11.37 -17.10
CA GLN A 531 -4.55 -12.31 -18.17
C GLN A 531 -3.85 -11.68 -19.38
N GLY A 532 -3.68 -10.35 -19.40
CA GLY A 532 -3.23 -9.62 -20.60
C GLY A 532 -1.91 -10.14 -21.18
N GLU A 533 -0.86 -10.24 -20.36
CA GLU A 533 0.46 -10.70 -20.80
C GLU A 533 0.47 -12.20 -21.14
N LEU A 534 -0.31 -13.03 -20.43
CA LEU A 534 -0.44 -14.45 -20.72
C LEU A 534 -1.04 -14.70 -22.11
N LEU A 535 -2.15 -14.02 -22.43
CA LEU A 535 -2.81 -14.14 -23.72
C LEU A 535 -1.91 -13.64 -24.85
N ARG A 536 -1.13 -12.58 -24.62
CA ARG A 536 -0.13 -12.11 -25.59
C ARG A 536 0.93 -13.16 -25.87
N THR A 537 1.52 -13.75 -24.82
CA THR A 537 2.51 -14.82 -24.96
C THR A 537 1.90 -16.04 -25.65
N LYS A 538 0.64 -16.41 -25.34
CA LYS A 538 -0.08 -17.47 -26.05
C LYS A 538 -0.21 -17.19 -27.54
N ALA A 539 -0.62 -15.97 -27.92
CA ALA A 539 -0.74 -15.59 -29.32
C ALA A 539 0.61 -15.67 -30.07
N LYS A 540 1.71 -15.28 -29.43
CA LYS A 540 3.08 -15.45 -29.98
C LYS A 540 3.48 -16.91 -30.10
N LEU A 541 3.13 -17.77 -29.15
CA LEU A 541 3.32 -19.21 -29.26
C LEU A 541 2.58 -19.81 -30.46
N HIS A 542 1.30 -19.44 -30.66
CA HIS A 542 0.55 -19.86 -31.85
C HIS A 542 1.20 -19.35 -33.15
N THR A 543 1.76 -18.14 -33.14
CA THR A 543 2.50 -17.60 -34.29
C THR A 543 3.77 -18.41 -34.59
N ALA A 544 4.52 -18.83 -33.54
CA ALA A 544 5.70 -19.66 -33.67
C ALA A 544 5.37 -21.07 -34.17
N GLN A 545 4.20 -21.61 -33.79
CA GLN A 545 3.68 -22.89 -34.28
C GLN A 545 3.09 -22.80 -35.71
N GLY A 546 3.00 -21.62 -36.31
CA GLY A 546 2.37 -21.42 -37.62
C GLY A 546 0.84 -21.33 -37.62
N GLN A 547 0.21 -21.34 -36.45
CA GLN A 547 -1.25 -21.29 -36.26
C GLN A 547 -1.77 -19.83 -36.32
N MET A 548 -1.70 -19.20 -37.48
CA MET A 548 -1.99 -17.77 -37.63
C MET A 548 -3.41 -17.39 -37.28
N ARG A 549 -4.42 -18.25 -37.54
CA ARG A 549 -5.81 -17.98 -37.22
C ARG A 549 -6.05 -17.94 -35.69
N SER A 550 -5.54 -18.94 -34.98
CA SER A 550 -5.63 -19.01 -33.53
C SER A 550 -4.92 -17.82 -32.85
N ALA A 551 -3.77 -17.40 -33.42
CA ALA A 551 -3.08 -16.21 -32.93
C ALA A 551 -3.92 -14.93 -33.06
N ILE A 552 -4.56 -14.69 -34.24
CA ILE A 552 -5.44 -13.54 -34.45
C ILE A 552 -6.64 -13.60 -33.49
N GLU A 553 -7.28 -14.77 -33.32
CA GLU A 553 -8.38 -14.94 -32.39
C GLU A 553 -7.97 -14.62 -30.94
N THR A 554 -6.79 -15.06 -30.50
CA THR A 554 -6.25 -14.76 -29.16
C THR A 554 -5.96 -13.27 -29.00
N TYR A 555 -5.38 -12.61 -30.00
CA TYR A 555 -5.17 -11.14 -29.95
C TYR A 555 -6.49 -10.37 -29.94
N THR A 556 -7.51 -10.79 -30.68
CA THR A 556 -8.82 -10.13 -30.67
C THR A 556 -9.53 -10.29 -29.32
N GLN A 557 -9.45 -11.48 -28.72
CA GLN A 557 -9.91 -11.71 -27.36
C GLN A 557 -9.21 -10.80 -26.36
N LEU A 558 -7.90 -10.67 -26.44
CA LEU A 558 -7.11 -9.79 -25.58
C LEU A 558 -7.51 -8.32 -25.74
N LEU A 559 -7.71 -7.83 -26.97
CA LEU A 559 -8.19 -6.48 -27.21
C LEU A 559 -9.59 -6.24 -26.61
N ALA A 560 -10.48 -7.22 -26.67
CA ALA A 560 -11.80 -7.12 -26.04
C ALA A 560 -11.71 -6.97 -24.52
N ILE A 561 -10.82 -7.73 -23.86
CA ILE A 561 -10.58 -7.62 -22.42
C ILE A 561 -10.04 -6.22 -22.06
N LEU A 562 -9.04 -5.71 -22.82
CA LEU A 562 -8.48 -4.38 -22.59
C LEU A 562 -9.49 -3.25 -22.79
N GLN A 563 -10.42 -3.40 -23.75
CA GLN A 563 -11.50 -2.42 -23.95
C GLN A 563 -12.49 -2.40 -22.77
N VAL A 564 -12.81 -3.56 -22.19
CA VAL A 564 -13.66 -3.65 -21.01
C VAL A 564 -12.95 -3.03 -19.81
N GLN A 565 -11.67 -3.33 -19.59
CA GLN A 565 -10.84 -2.72 -18.55
C GLN A 565 -10.80 -1.19 -18.65
N LYS A 566 -10.64 -0.69 -19.87
CA LYS A 566 -10.59 0.76 -20.13
C LYS A 566 -11.89 1.48 -19.79
N LYS A 567 -13.03 0.82 -20.01
CA LYS A 567 -14.37 1.35 -19.66
C LYS A 567 -14.61 1.33 -18.15
N SER A 568 -14.20 0.28 -17.43
CA SER A 568 -14.37 0.18 -15.98
C SER A 568 -13.47 1.16 -15.22
N ILE A 569 -12.22 1.36 -15.65
CA ILE A 569 -11.28 2.32 -15.05
C ILE A 569 -11.74 3.77 -15.28
N GLY A 570 -12.51 4.05 -16.32
CA GLY A 570 -13.01 5.40 -16.66
C GLY A 570 -14.03 5.94 -15.66
N SER A 571 -14.69 5.11 -14.87
CA SER A 571 -15.78 5.50 -13.95
C SER A 571 -15.34 5.70 -12.49
N GLU A 572 -14.25 5.11 -12.01
CA GLU A 572 -13.93 5.08 -10.58
C GLU A 572 -12.55 5.57 -10.13
N MET A 573 -11.55 5.75 -11.01
CA MET A 573 -10.18 6.00 -10.52
C MET A 573 -9.40 7.11 -11.23
N LYS A 574 -9.39 8.29 -10.61
CA LYS A 574 -8.34 9.32 -10.83
C LYS A 574 -6.99 8.96 -10.15
N LEU A 575 -6.91 7.91 -9.35
CA LEU A 575 -5.81 7.63 -8.41
C LEU A 575 -4.66 6.76 -8.94
N TYR A 576 -4.85 5.93 -9.98
CA TYR A 576 -3.78 5.04 -10.46
C TYR A 576 -3.28 5.41 -11.87
N LYS A 577 -2.39 6.40 -11.95
CA LYS A 577 -1.70 6.76 -13.21
C LYS A 577 -0.83 5.61 -13.75
N SER A 578 -0.28 4.75 -12.90
CA SER A 578 0.59 3.63 -13.25
C SER A 578 -0.15 2.52 -14.02
N GLY A 579 -1.28 2.03 -13.52
CA GLY A 579 -2.05 0.98 -14.20
C GLY A 579 -2.58 1.41 -15.58
N ARG A 580 -2.94 2.69 -15.73
CA ARG A 580 -3.41 3.23 -17.02
C ARG A 580 -2.30 3.30 -18.08
N ARG A 581 -1.04 3.52 -17.67
CA ARG A 581 0.12 3.50 -18.60
C ARG A 581 0.38 2.07 -19.06
N SER A 582 0.37 1.09 -18.17
CA SER A 582 0.62 -0.33 -18.49
C SER A 582 -0.40 -0.88 -19.49
N VAL A 583 -1.71 -0.67 -19.25
CA VAL A 583 -2.78 -1.11 -20.16
C VAL A 583 -2.65 -0.45 -21.55
N ARG A 584 -2.29 0.84 -21.59
CA ARG A 584 -2.12 1.57 -22.86
C ARG A 584 -0.88 1.11 -23.64
N SER A 585 0.20 0.76 -22.93
CA SER A 585 1.41 0.19 -23.54
C SER A 585 1.11 -1.18 -24.14
N LEU A 586 0.45 -2.06 -23.39
CA LEU A 586 0.08 -3.38 -23.87
C LEU A 586 -0.87 -3.31 -25.10
N GLU A 587 -1.86 -2.43 -25.08
CA GLU A 587 -2.76 -2.21 -26.23
C GLU A 587 -1.98 -1.78 -27.48
N LEU A 588 -1.00 -0.89 -27.33
CA LEU A 588 -0.14 -0.44 -28.43
C LEU A 588 0.68 -1.59 -29.02
N GLU A 589 1.27 -2.42 -28.16
CA GLU A 589 2.08 -3.57 -28.58
C GLU A 589 1.25 -4.62 -29.32
N ILE A 590 0.02 -4.86 -28.87
CA ILE A 590 -0.90 -5.80 -29.55
C ILE A 590 -1.25 -5.30 -30.97
N TRP A 591 -1.50 -4.02 -31.15
CA TRP A 591 -1.77 -3.48 -32.47
C TRP A 591 -0.56 -3.63 -33.41
N HIS A 592 0.67 -3.53 -32.88
CA HIS A 592 1.88 -3.80 -33.67
C HIS A 592 2.03 -5.30 -33.99
N ASP A 593 1.83 -6.18 -33.00
CA ASP A 593 1.89 -7.63 -33.22
C ASP A 593 0.88 -8.09 -34.28
N LEU A 594 -0.37 -7.57 -34.23
CA LEU A 594 -1.38 -7.81 -35.26
C LEU A 594 -0.97 -7.25 -36.63
N ALA A 595 -0.36 -6.07 -36.70
CA ALA A 595 0.12 -5.52 -37.95
C ALA A 595 1.18 -6.43 -38.59
N TYR A 596 2.16 -6.94 -37.81
CA TYR A 596 3.14 -7.92 -38.30
C TYR A 596 2.50 -9.21 -38.78
N MET A 597 1.46 -9.70 -38.07
CA MET A 597 0.70 -10.88 -38.51
C MET A 597 0.05 -10.68 -39.87
N TYR A 598 -0.66 -9.57 -40.04
CA TYR A 598 -1.34 -9.24 -41.31
C TYR A 598 -0.35 -8.99 -42.45
N ILE A 599 0.84 -8.40 -42.15
CA ILE A 599 1.92 -8.27 -43.12
C ILE A 599 2.40 -9.65 -43.59
N ARG A 600 2.62 -10.60 -42.68
CA ARG A 600 3.02 -11.98 -43.03
C ARG A 600 1.95 -12.71 -43.84
N LEU A 601 0.66 -12.40 -43.65
CA LEU A 601 -0.45 -12.92 -44.42
C LEU A 601 -0.71 -12.14 -45.75
N SER A 602 0.10 -11.14 -46.07
CA SER A 602 -0.06 -10.24 -47.22
C SER A 602 -1.40 -9.47 -47.24
N GLN A 603 -2.02 -9.30 -46.05
CA GLN A 603 -3.25 -8.54 -45.87
C GLN A 603 -2.94 -7.08 -45.52
N TRP A 604 -2.52 -6.31 -46.56
CA TRP A 604 -1.97 -4.95 -46.41
C TRP A 604 -2.98 -3.96 -45.81
N ARG A 605 -4.27 -4.07 -46.19
CA ARG A 605 -5.33 -3.20 -45.66
C ARG A 605 -5.55 -3.33 -44.18
N ASP A 606 -5.57 -4.56 -43.69
CA ASP A 606 -5.79 -4.85 -42.26
C ASP A 606 -4.56 -4.42 -41.43
N ALA A 607 -3.34 -4.59 -41.96
CA ALA A 607 -2.12 -4.05 -41.36
C ALA A 607 -2.16 -2.52 -41.26
N GLU A 608 -2.61 -1.80 -42.33
CA GLU A 608 -2.77 -0.35 -42.27
C GLU A 608 -3.79 0.13 -41.25
N ILE A 609 -4.89 -0.61 -41.08
CA ILE A 609 -5.90 -0.35 -40.07
C ILE A 609 -5.28 -0.49 -38.66
N CYS A 610 -4.51 -1.56 -38.39
CA CYS A 610 -3.83 -1.78 -37.13
C CYS A 610 -2.83 -0.63 -36.81
N LEU A 611 -2.04 -0.22 -37.81
CA LEU A 611 -1.10 0.91 -37.67
C LEU A 611 -1.81 2.25 -37.46
N SER A 612 -2.98 2.47 -38.09
CA SER A 612 -3.77 3.67 -37.83
C SER A 612 -4.35 3.72 -36.42
N LYS A 613 -4.78 2.58 -35.87
CA LYS A 613 -5.21 2.45 -34.47
C LYS A 613 -4.06 2.71 -33.50
N SER A 614 -2.89 2.12 -33.76
CA SER A 614 -1.66 2.41 -33.01
C SER A 614 -1.32 3.91 -33.00
N LYS A 615 -1.42 4.61 -34.14
CA LYS A 615 -1.20 6.06 -34.28
C LYS A 615 -2.16 6.85 -33.39
N SER A 616 -3.42 6.45 -33.26
CA SER A 616 -4.41 7.12 -32.42
C SER A 616 -4.09 7.00 -30.90
N ILE A 617 -3.35 5.97 -30.51
CA ILE A 617 -2.92 5.74 -29.13
C ILE A 617 -1.64 6.52 -28.82
N CYS A 618 -0.62 6.37 -29.70
CA CYS A 618 0.67 7.04 -29.57
C CYS A 618 1.16 7.52 -30.94
N SER A 619 1.24 8.84 -31.14
CA SER A 619 1.68 9.44 -32.41
C SER A 619 3.19 9.31 -32.62
N TYR A 620 3.96 9.32 -31.54
CA TYR A 620 5.43 9.26 -31.54
C TYR A 620 5.89 7.91 -30.93
N SER A 621 6.01 6.90 -31.79
CA SER A 621 6.48 5.56 -31.40
C SER A 621 7.42 5.02 -32.47
N ALA A 622 8.66 4.73 -32.07
CA ALA A 622 9.66 4.12 -32.94
C ALA A 622 9.19 2.75 -33.47
N THR A 623 8.58 1.93 -32.59
CA THR A 623 8.02 0.60 -32.95
C THR A 623 6.94 0.72 -34.03
N ARG A 624 6.08 1.75 -33.99
CA ARG A 624 5.06 1.96 -35.02
C ARG A 624 5.69 2.34 -36.37
N TRP A 625 6.68 3.24 -36.34
CA TRP A 625 7.38 3.63 -37.56
C TRP A 625 8.14 2.47 -38.18
N HIS A 626 8.76 1.61 -37.31
CA HIS A 626 9.39 0.39 -37.76
C HIS A 626 8.37 -0.56 -38.43
N ALA A 627 7.22 -0.84 -37.80
CA ALA A 627 6.16 -1.68 -38.36
C ALA A 627 5.62 -1.08 -39.72
N THR A 628 5.57 0.24 -39.82
CA THR A 628 5.21 0.91 -41.09
C THR A 628 6.28 0.69 -42.17
N GLY A 629 7.55 0.74 -41.80
CA GLY A 629 8.67 0.42 -42.67
C GLY A 629 8.64 -1.03 -43.17
N VAL A 630 8.39 -1.99 -42.30
CA VAL A 630 8.21 -3.43 -42.61
C VAL A 630 7.02 -3.63 -43.59
N LEU A 631 5.94 -2.86 -43.43
CA LEU A 631 4.82 -2.92 -44.34
C LEU A 631 5.22 -2.41 -45.78
N TYR A 632 5.99 -1.31 -45.87
CA TYR A 632 6.47 -0.78 -47.16
C TYR A 632 7.50 -1.75 -47.78
N GLU A 633 8.38 -2.33 -46.98
CA GLU A 633 9.33 -3.34 -47.43
C GLU A 633 8.61 -4.58 -48.02
N ALA A 634 7.60 -5.10 -47.33
CA ALA A 634 6.78 -6.22 -47.82
C ALA A 634 6.00 -5.89 -49.10
N LYS A 635 5.68 -4.62 -49.33
CA LYS A 635 5.11 -4.11 -50.60
C LYS A 635 6.18 -3.87 -51.72
N GLY A 636 7.46 -4.06 -51.43
CA GLY A 636 8.56 -3.80 -52.35
C GLY A 636 8.92 -2.30 -52.49
N GLN A 637 8.42 -1.46 -51.60
CA GLN A 637 8.67 0.01 -51.64
C GLN A 637 9.86 0.36 -50.76
N TYR A 638 11.07 -0.08 -51.12
CA TYR A 638 12.27 0.01 -50.29
C TYR A 638 12.67 1.45 -49.93
N LYS A 639 12.47 2.45 -50.81
CA LYS A 639 12.77 3.84 -50.50
C LYS A 639 11.86 4.43 -49.42
N GLU A 640 10.56 4.07 -49.42
CA GLU A 640 9.62 4.50 -48.41
C GLU A 640 9.84 3.73 -47.08
N ALA A 641 10.22 2.46 -47.17
CA ALA A 641 10.62 1.67 -46.02
C ALA A 641 11.81 2.30 -45.29
N LEU A 642 12.86 2.66 -46.05
CA LEU A 642 14.05 3.32 -45.49
C LEU A 642 13.69 4.63 -44.77
N LYS A 643 12.85 5.48 -45.38
CA LYS A 643 12.39 6.70 -44.71
C LYS A 643 11.67 6.43 -43.42
N ALA A 644 10.81 5.42 -43.37
CA ALA A 644 10.09 5.04 -42.15
C ALA A 644 11.01 4.51 -41.06
N PHE A 645 12.03 3.72 -41.42
CA PHE A 645 13.04 3.23 -40.46
C PHE A 645 13.92 4.34 -39.91
N LEU A 646 14.31 5.31 -40.75
CA LEU A 646 15.07 6.50 -40.30
C LEU A 646 14.25 7.36 -39.32
N VAL A 647 12.96 7.60 -39.63
CA VAL A 647 12.05 8.29 -38.66
C VAL A 647 11.91 7.53 -37.37
N ALA A 648 11.92 6.19 -37.40
CA ALA A 648 11.94 5.39 -36.17
C ALA A 648 13.20 5.62 -35.34
N LEU A 649 14.37 5.70 -35.99
CA LEU A 649 15.65 6.00 -35.35
C LEU A 649 15.77 7.45 -34.88
N ASP A 650 15.16 8.41 -35.57
CA ASP A 650 15.05 9.79 -35.10
C ASP A 650 14.20 9.89 -33.82
N THR A 651 13.19 9.01 -33.69
CA THR A 651 12.33 8.96 -32.50
C THR A 651 13.02 8.23 -31.32
N ASP A 652 13.72 7.15 -31.61
CA ASP A 652 14.49 6.34 -30.64
C ASP A 652 15.75 5.79 -31.33
N PRO A 653 16.91 6.42 -31.09
CA PRO A 653 18.19 5.95 -31.65
C PRO A 653 18.62 4.56 -31.20
N THR A 654 18.07 4.07 -30.09
CA THR A 654 18.42 2.76 -29.51
C THR A 654 17.51 1.64 -29.98
N HIS A 655 16.58 1.91 -30.93
CA HIS A 655 15.63 0.90 -31.41
C HIS A 655 16.29 -0.15 -32.31
N VAL A 656 16.74 -1.25 -31.71
CA VAL A 656 17.51 -2.34 -32.37
C VAL A 656 16.83 -2.87 -33.64
N PRO A 657 15.52 -3.17 -33.69
CA PRO A 657 14.90 -3.65 -34.93
C PRO A 657 15.05 -2.66 -36.11
N SER A 658 14.94 -1.36 -35.83
CA SER A 658 15.10 -0.33 -36.88
C SER A 658 16.53 -0.22 -37.37
N LEU A 659 17.54 -0.36 -36.50
CA LEU A 659 18.94 -0.41 -36.88
C LEU A 659 19.23 -1.56 -37.85
N ILE A 660 18.72 -2.75 -37.54
CA ILE A 660 18.89 -3.95 -38.38
C ILE A 660 18.18 -3.80 -39.71
N SER A 661 16.90 -3.39 -39.71
CA SER A 661 16.13 -3.24 -40.95
C SER A 661 16.70 -2.11 -41.84
N THR A 662 17.22 -1.01 -41.26
CA THR A 662 17.91 0.03 -42.00
C THR A 662 19.15 -0.52 -42.69
N ALA A 663 19.98 -1.29 -41.95
CA ALA A 663 21.17 -1.90 -42.51
C ALA A 663 20.85 -2.90 -43.65
N GLU A 664 19.77 -3.66 -43.50
CA GLU A 664 19.30 -4.62 -44.51
C GLU A 664 18.85 -3.94 -45.78
N ILE A 665 18.03 -2.90 -45.70
CA ILE A 665 17.57 -2.14 -46.86
C ILE A 665 18.71 -1.42 -47.56
N LEU A 666 19.65 -0.79 -46.82
CA LEU A 666 20.83 -0.14 -47.40
C LEU A 666 21.72 -1.13 -48.14
N ARG A 667 21.89 -2.35 -47.63
CA ARG A 667 22.59 -3.43 -48.29
C ARG A 667 21.88 -3.89 -49.59
N GLN A 668 20.55 -3.94 -49.60
CA GLN A 668 19.76 -4.34 -50.76
C GLN A 668 19.77 -3.26 -51.88
N LEU A 669 19.73 -1.98 -51.50
CA LEU A 669 19.73 -0.87 -52.44
C LEU A 669 21.11 -0.67 -53.12
N GLY A 670 22.21 -1.05 -52.41
CA GLY A 670 23.57 -1.02 -52.97
C GLY A 670 24.14 0.40 -53.20
N ASP A 671 23.41 1.46 -52.90
CA ASP A 671 23.76 2.85 -53.19
C ASP A 671 24.67 3.50 -52.14
N GLU A 672 24.85 2.86 -50.97
CA GLU A 672 25.57 3.43 -49.81
C GLU A 672 26.87 2.69 -49.45
N SER A 673 27.76 3.44 -48.79
CA SER A 673 29.04 2.89 -48.31
C SER A 673 28.80 1.70 -47.35
N LEU A 674 29.43 0.57 -47.63
CA LEU A 674 29.44 -0.60 -46.75
C LEU A 674 29.86 -0.29 -45.31
N ALA A 675 30.58 0.81 -45.06
CA ALA A 675 30.96 1.25 -43.72
C ALA A 675 29.73 1.70 -42.91
N VAL A 676 28.72 2.31 -43.51
CA VAL A 676 27.49 2.75 -42.86
C VAL A 676 26.65 1.57 -42.44
N VAL A 677 26.51 0.54 -43.29
CA VAL A 677 25.82 -0.72 -42.96
C VAL A 677 26.48 -1.40 -41.75
N ARG A 678 27.82 -1.46 -41.74
CA ARG A 678 28.57 -2.03 -40.59
C ARG A 678 28.29 -1.22 -39.31
N SER A 679 28.27 0.11 -39.38
CA SER A 679 28.03 0.96 -38.20
C SER A 679 26.68 0.65 -37.57
N PHE A 680 25.60 0.56 -38.36
CA PHE A 680 24.27 0.18 -37.83
C PHE A 680 24.24 -1.20 -37.21
N LEU A 681 24.86 -2.20 -37.83
CA LEU A 681 24.88 -3.56 -37.31
C LEU A 681 25.73 -3.70 -36.05
N THR A 682 26.88 -3.02 -35.98
CA THR A 682 27.72 -3.02 -34.78
C THR A 682 27.03 -2.30 -33.62
N GLU A 683 26.31 -1.20 -33.89
CA GLU A 683 25.51 -0.53 -32.88
C GLU A 683 24.33 -1.41 -32.41
N ALA A 684 23.63 -2.07 -33.31
CA ALA A 684 22.58 -3.02 -32.97
C ALA A 684 23.09 -4.15 -32.05
N LEU A 685 24.28 -4.72 -32.36
CA LEU A 685 24.91 -5.74 -31.51
C LEU A 685 25.49 -5.21 -30.21
N ARG A 686 25.87 -3.94 -30.16
CA ARG A 686 26.25 -3.28 -28.91
C ARG A 686 25.09 -3.19 -27.95
N LEU A 687 23.88 -2.85 -28.48
CA LEU A 687 22.64 -2.74 -27.68
C LEU A 687 22.06 -4.11 -27.33
N ASP A 688 22.00 -5.04 -28.30
CA ASP A 688 21.47 -6.39 -28.12
C ASP A 688 22.40 -7.45 -28.77
N ARG A 689 23.32 -7.97 -27.94
CA ARG A 689 24.29 -8.98 -28.37
C ARG A 689 23.64 -10.31 -28.75
N MET A 690 22.47 -10.63 -28.17
CA MET A 690 21.77 -11.90 -28.35
C MET A 690 20.80 -11.87 -29.56
N ASN A 691 20.86 -10.88 -30.40
CA ASN A 691 20.00 -10.75 -31.56
C ASN A 691 20.55 -11.56 -32.75
N HIS A 692 19.92 -12.69 -33.05
CA HIS A 692 20.32 -13.58 -34.15
C HIS A 692 20.29 -12.87 -35.53
N SER A 693 19.29 -11.99 -35.74
CA SER A 693 19.11 -11.28 -37.02
C SER A 693 20.24 -10.28 -37.30
N ALA A 694 20.75 -9.61 -36.24
CA ALA A 694 21.90 -8.71 -36.35
C ALA A 694 23.19 -9.49 -36.74
N TRP A 695 23.44 -10.62 -36.10
CA TRP A 695 24.57 -11.51 -36.44
C TRP A 695 24.45 -12.05 -37.87
N TYR A 696 23.25 -12.47 -38.29
CA TYR A 696 23.03 -12.98 -39.63
C TYR A 696 23.31 -11.89 -40.68
N ASN A 697 22.78 -10.65 -40.50
CA ASN A 697 23.04 -9.57 -41.41
C ASN A 697 24.48 -9.10 -41.41
N LEU A 698 25.20 -9.21 -40.28
CA LEU A 698 26.63 -8.94 -40.22
C LEU A 698 27.43 -10.02 -41.00
N GLY A 699 27.04 -11.28 -40.91
CA GLY A 699 27.60 -12.38 -41.72
C GLY A 699 27.41 -12.15 -43.22
N LEU A 700 26.22 -11.71 -43.64
CA LEU A 700 25.93 -11.31 -45.03
C LEU A 700 26.79 -10.09 -45.50
N PHE A 701 27.05 -9.12 -44.62
CA PHE A 701 27.93 -8.01 -44.86
C PHE A 701 29.37 -8.48 -45.11
N TYR A 702 29.94 -9.36 -44.23
CA TYR A 702 31.30 -9.88 -44.43
C TYR A 702 31.41 -10.73 -45.70
N LYS A 703 30.39 -11.51 -46.03
CA LYS A 703 30.32 -12.27 -47.27
C LYS A 703 30.37 -11.38 -48.50
N ALA A 704 29.72 -10.22 -48.47
CA ALA A 704 29.69 -9.25 -49.56
C ALA A 704 31.03 -8.48 -49.73
N LYS A 705 31.80 -8.29 -48.65
CA LYS A 705 33.02 -7.47 -48.63
C LYS A 705 34.20 -8.09 -49.38
N GLY A 706 34.27 -9.44 -49.50
CA GLY A 706 35.22 -10.17 -50.36
C GLY A 706 36.72 -10.11 -50.02
N ASN A 707 37.09 -9.68 -48.81
CA ASN A 707 38.48 -9.66 -48.32
C ASN A 707 38.94 -11.06 -47.90
N ALA A 708 40.27 -11.33 -47.84
CA ALA A 708 40.83 -12.63 -47.53
C ALA A 708 40.44 -13.19 -46.13
N SER A 709 40.16 -12.34 -45.12
CA SER A 709 39.67 -12.74 -43.78
C SER A 709 38.15 -12.80 -43.70
N SER A 710 37.42 -12.22 -44.63
CA SER A 710 35.96 -12.06 -44.55
C SER A 710 35.14 -13.37 -44.60
N PRO A 711 35.58 -14.48 -45.24
CA PRO A 711 34.86 -15.75 -45.19
C PRO A 711 34.84 -16.38 -43.79
N LEU A 712 35.91 -16.24 -43.03
CA LEU A 712 35.99 -16.75 -41.64
C LEU A 712 35.13 -15.95 -40.72
N GLU A 713 35.22 -14.58 -40.80
CA GLU A 713 34.36 -13.66 -40.03
C GLU A 713 32.89 -13.88 -40.37
N ALA A 714 32.54 -14.14 -41.62
CA ALA A 714 31.19 -14.48 -42.04
C ALA A 714 30.69 -15.81 -41.45
N ALA A 715 31.55 -16.86 -41.44
CA ALA A 715 31.23 -18.17 -40.89
C ALA A 715 30.94 -18.07 -39.36
N GLU A 716 31.81 -17.38 -38.62
CA GLU A 716 31.62 -17.13 -37.19
C GLU A 716 30.28 -16.37 -36.89
N CYS A 717 29.99 -15.37 -37.71
CA CYS A 717 28.73 -14.64 -37.58
C CYS A 717 27.48 -15.52 -37.85
N PHE A 718 27.55 -16.41 -38.85
CA PHE A 718 26.45 -17.35 -39.17
C PHE A 718 26.30 -18.42 -38.11
N GLU A 719 27.42 -18.93 -37.56
CA GLU A 719 27.38 -19.86 -36.43
C GLU A 719 26.71 -19.24 -35.21
N ALA A 720 27.14 -18.03 -34.83
CA ALA A 720 26.50 -17.27 -33.76
C ALA A 720 25.01 -17.06 -34.02
N ALA A 721 24.64 -16.65 -35.24
CA ALA A 721 23.24 -16.44 -35.60
C ALA A 721 22.41 -17.73 -35.46
N THR A 722 22.92 -18.87 -35.93
CA THR A 722 22.21 -20.16 -35.82
C THR A 722 22.02 -20.60 -34.38
N CYS A 723 23.07 -20.57 -33.56
CA CYS A 723 22.99 -20.89 -32.15
C CYS A 723 21.99 -20.02 -31.39
N LEU A 724 21.96 -18.72 -31.67
CA LEU A 724 21.06 -17.79 -31.05
C LEU A 724 19.59 -17.95 -31.55
N GLU A 725 19.40 -18.28 -32.83
CA GLU A 725 18.09 -18.54 -33.40
C GLU A 725 17.49 -19.83 -32.83
N GLU A 726 18.25 -20.87 -32.69
CA GLU A 726 17.81 -22.16 -32.11
C GLU A 726 17.33 -21.99 -30.66
N THR A 727 17.94 -21.10 -29.91
CA THR A 727 17.64 -20.83 -28.49
C THR A 727 16.81 -19.56 -28.27
N ALA A 728 16.22 -18.97 -29.34
CA ALA A 728 15.45 -17.75 -29.23
C ALA A 728 14.09 -17.99 -28.56
N PRO A 729 13.74 -17.25 -27.51
CA PRO A 729 12.38 -17.30 -26.94
C PRO A 729 11.39 -16.56 -27.83
N VAL A 730 10.09 -16.89 -27.71
CA VAL A 730 9.02 -16.18 -28.45
C VAL A 730 8.86 -14.73 -28.02
N GLU A 731 9.25 -14.43 -26.79
CA GLU A 731 9.36 -13.08 -26.22
C GLU A 731 10.66 -12.96 -25.43
N PRO A 732 11.22 -11.73 -25.30
CA PRO A 732 12.39 -11.52 -24.42
C PRO A 732 12.12 -12.04 -23.01
N PHE A 733 13.13 -12.57 -22.33
CA PHE A 733 12.98 -13.13 -20.99
C PHE A 733 12.59 -12.08 -19.94
N ARG A 734 12.94 -10.81 -20.13
CA ARG A 734 12.52 -9.65 -19.33
C ARG A 734 11.40 -8.87 -19.96
#